data_f08c0d41abb7af6f22857c11e05a2395
#
_entry.id   f08c0d41abb7af6f22857c11e05a2395
#
_cell.length_a   1.000
_cell.length_b   1.000
_cell.length_c   1.000
_cell.angle_alpha   90.00
_cell.angle_beta   90.00
_cell.angle_gamma   90.00
#
_symmetry.space_group_name_H-M   'P 1'
#
loop_
_entity.id
_entity.type
_entity.pdbx_description
1 polymer ?
#
loop_
_entity_poly.entity_id
_entity_poly.type
_entity_poly.pdbx_seq_one_letter_code
_entity_poly.pdbx_strand_id
1 'polypeptide(L)'
;MHKLAMTASALLMAGSAATAGGGVFDIEALEALGRVSAPCVAPDGKTVLFGVAYENLAENNANNDLYTITIGSESAPTRITDTPKSENGAVWFDGGRRIAFLYPDADGNAQMWTMNADGSNRVQATEHAGGISGFLLSPDEKKIVVIGNVKYARSAGDLYPDLPKATGRVVDDLMYKHWDEWVTEIPHPFIGTFDGTKATGLSDIMADEPFEAPMKPFGGVESFAWSPNSDMLVYVSRKKTGMEYALSTNSDLYIYNLESGETRNLTEGMEGYDTAPAFSPDGNYLAWLSMERDGYESDRNRLFLLDCKTAIKHELPTDWDYTINEFAWAPDGKSIIFIAPKGGVAPVFEVSLKNRKPVALTDVQADFASLQVTTDHIVTMMHSMLRPNEVMTIARHPKGRRSALQPLTDINGELLAGIDMPTVEKRMVPTTDGKQMLTWVVYPPKFDRTKKYPALLYCQGGPQQPVSQFWSYRWNFALMAANGYIVIAPNRRGLPGFGSEWNEQISKDYPGQNMADYLAAVDDLKREPYIDSKRIGATGASYGGFSVYYLAGNHDGRFAALLAHAGIFNMEAQYLETEEMWFANWDMGGAYWEKDNAAAQRTFANSPHRFIDRWTTPIMISHGEYDYRILASQGMAAFNAAKLRGIPAEMVIFPDENHWILKPQNAVLWQRLFFRWFDKWLK
;
A
#
# COMPACT_ATOMS: atom_id res chain seq x y z
N MET A 1 -0.81 -27.53 -55.63
CA MET A 1 0.63 -27.39 -55.32
C MET A 1 0.93 -25.94 -55.06
N HIS A 2 1.15 -25.60 -53.82
CA HIS A 2 2.14 -24.62 -53.34
C HIS A 2 1.99 -24.56 -51.83
N LYS A 3 2.91 -25.21 -51.15
CA LYS A 3 3.08 -25.12 -49.69
C LYS A 3 3.78 -23.79 -49.41
N LEU A 4 3.15 -22.93 -48.60
CA LEU A 4 3.87 -21.86 -47.91
C LEU A 4 4.23 -22.36 -46.49
N ALA A 5 5.54 -22.43 -46.25
CA ALA A 5 6.11 -22.71 -44.97
C ALA A 5 6.06 -21.42 -44.10
N MET A 6 5.43 -21.49 -42.92
CA MET A 6 5.60 -20.51 -41.91
C MET A 6 6.92 -20.80 -41.17
N THR A 7 7.87 -19.91 -41.30
CA THR A 7 9.08 -19.87 -40.49
C THR A 7 8.78 -19.18 -39.18
N ALA A 8 8.81 -19.93 -38.10
CA ALA A 8 8.81 -19.40 -36.73
C ALA A 8 10.17 -18.73 -36.46
N SER A 9 10.18 -17.43 -36.33
CA SER A 9 11.35 -16.71 -35.84
C SER A 9 11.40 -16.84 -34.30
N ALA A 10 12.21 -17.77 -33.82
CA ALA A 10 12.65 -17.81 -32.46
C ALA A 10 13.61 -16.62 -32.23
N LEU A 11 13.20 -15.62 -31.45
CA LEU A 11 14.12 -14.64 -30.88
C LEU A 11 14.99 -15.39 -29.86
N LEU A 12 16.21 -15.71 -30.23
CA LEU A 12 17.26 -16.04 -29.27
C LEU A 12 17.53 -14.78 -28.42
N MET A 13 17.16 -14.80 -27.16
CA MET A 13 17.78 -13.97 -26.15
C MET A 13 19.22 -14.43 -26.05
N ALA A 14 20.13 -13.67 -26.63
CA ALA A 14 21.56 -13.85 -26.46
C ALA A 14 21.88 -13.51 -25.00
N GLY A 15 22.09 -14.54 -24.19
CA GLY A 15 22.69 -14.39 -22.87
C GLY A 15 24.08 -13.77 -23.03
N SER A 16 24.21 -12.49 -22.73
CA SER A 16 25.51 -11.86 -22.53
C SER A 16 26.10 -12.44 -21.26
N ALA A 17 27.15 -13.24 -21.41
CA ALA A 17 27.99 -13.67 -20.30
C ALA A 17 28.40 -12.43 -19.50
N ALA A 18 28.03 -12.38 -18.23
CA ALA A 18 28.41 -11.31 -17.30
C ALA A 18 29.93 -11.22 -17.27
N THR A 19 30.49 -10.18 -17.85
CA THR A 19 31.86 -9.77 -17.59
C THR A 19 31.90 -9.27 -16.14
N ALA A 20 32.98 -9.61 -15.42
CA ALA A 20 33.24 -9.21 -14.04
C ALA A 20 33.54 -7.68 -13.92
N GLY A 21 32.53 -6.88 -14.18
CA GLY A 21 32.43 -5.46 -13.96
C GLY A 21 30.98 -5.20 -13.61
N GLY A 22 30.67 -4.78 -12.38
CA GLY A 22 29.31 -4.66 -11.88
C GLY A 22 28.43 -3.80 -12.80
N GLY A 23 27.26 -4.34 -13.15
CA GLY A 23 26.21 -3.61 -13.89
C GLY A 23 25.69 -2.47 -13.04
N VAL A 24 25.08 -1.48 -13.70
CA VAL A 24 24.37 -0.39 -13.03
C VAL A 24 22.93 -0.82 -12.80
N PHE A 25 22.39 -0.48 -11.62
CA PHE A 25 20.96 -0.64 -11.35
C PHE A 25 20.22 0.48 -12.11
N ASP A 26 19.62 0.13 -13.24
CA ASP A 26 18.90 1.05 -14.14
C ASP A 26 17.39 0.76 -14.17
N ILE A 27 16.65 1.51 -14.99
CA ILE A 27 15.20 1.37 -15.14
C ILE A 27 14.84 -0.01 -15.67
N GLU A 28 15.59 -0.50 -16.64
CA GLU A 28 15.42 -1.79 -17.27
C GLU A 28 15.62 -2.94 -16.26
N ALA A 29 16.62 -2.82 -15.40
CA ALA A 29 16.84 -3.77 -14.29
C ALA A 29 15.70 -3.72 -13.25
N LEU A 30 15.21 -2.52 -12.90
CA LEU A 30 14.08 -2.36 -11.98
C LEU A 30 12.81 -3.04 -12.50
N GLU A 31 12.48 -2.85 -13.77
CA GLU A 31 11.26 -3.43 -14.39
C GLU A 31 11.38 -4.94 -14.66
N ALA A 32 12.61 -5.45 -14.79
CA ALA A 32 12.85 -6.89 -14.95
C ALA A 32 12.72 -7.71 -13.67
N LEU A 33 12.64 -7.06 -12.50
CA LEU A 33 12.52 -7.75 -11.21
C LEU A 33 11.18 -8.48 -11.08
N GLY A 34 11.24 -9.74 -10.65
CA GLY A 34 10.05 -10.48 -10.23
C GLY A 34 9.45 -9.90 -8.95
N ARG A 35 8.15 -9.65 -8.98
CA ARG A 35 7.38 -9.07 -7.87
C ARG A 35 6.72 -10.16 -7.07
N VAL A 36 7.39 -10.61 -6.01
CA VAL A 36 6.90 -11.67 -5.11
C VAL A 36 5.77 -11.15 -4.24
N SER A 37 4.69 -11.94 -4.10
CA SER A 37 3.50 -11.56 -3.35
C SER A 37 2.82 -12.73 -2.64
N ALA A 38 2.05 -12.39 -1.61
CA ALA A 38 1.01 -13.21 -0.98
C ALA A 38 1.38 -14.68 -0.67
N PRO A 39 2.39 -14.96 0.15
CA PRO A 39 2.66 -16.34 0.54
C PRO A 39 1.49 -16.93 1.35
N CYS A 40 1.11 -18.18 1.01
CA CYS A 40 0.07 -18.95 1.69
C CYS A 40 0.60 -20.34 2.00
N VAL A 41 0.63 -20.73 3.28
CA VAL A 41 1.14 -22.03 3.71
C VAL A 41 0.05 -23.08 3.64
N ALA A 42 0.38 -24.23 3.05
CA ALA A 42 -0.54 -25.37 2.99
C ALA A 42 -0.79 -25.94 4.41
N PRO A 43 -1.90 -26.67 4.61
CA PRO A 43 -2.22 -27.29 5.90
C PRO A 43 -1.16 -28.27 6.43
N ASP A 44 -0.23 -28.74 5.56
CA ASP A 44 0.92 -29.56 5.97
C ASP A 44 1.95 -28.79 6.78
N GLY A 45 1.85 -27.46 6.82
CA GLY A 45 2.76 -26.55 7.49
C GLY A 45 4.15 -26.43 6.83
N LYS A 46 4.32 -26.93 5.60
CA LYS A 46 5.61 -27.03 4.91
C LYS A 46 5.62 -26.48 3.50
N THR A 47 4.54 -26.67 2.75
CA THR A 47 4.44 -26.22 1.37
C THR A 47 3.93 -24.78 1.35
N VAL A 48 4.65 -23.88 0.71
CA VAL A 48 4.29 -22.47 0.55
C VAL A 48 3.94 -22.20 -0.91
N LEU A 49 2.71 -21.67 -1.11
CA LEU A 49 2.23 -21.13 -2.37
C LEU A 49 2.47 -19.62 -2.37
N PHE A 50 2.92 -19.04 -3.48
CA PHE A 50 3.10 -17.60 -3.62
C PHE A 50 3.01 -17.17 -5.07
N GLY A 51 2.78 -15.88 -5.33
CA GLY A 51 2.76 -15.30 -6.65
C GLY A 51 4.11 -14.67 -7.02
N VAL A 52 4.44 -14.69 -8.31
CA VAL A 52 5.50 -13.86 -8.88
C VAL A 52 4.96 -13.18 -10.13
N ALA A 53 4.88 -11.85 -10.08
CA ALA A 53 4.47 -11.06 -11.23
C ALA A 53 5.68 -10.49 -11.97
N TYR A 54 5.63 -10.54 -13.29
CA TYR A 54 6.61 -9.88 -14.17
C TYR A 54 5.89 -8.88 -15.06
N GLU A 55 6.53 -7.72 -15.26
CA GLU A 55 6.06 -6.72 -16.20
C GLU A 55 6.28 -7.16 -17.65
N ASN A 56 5.28 -6.94 -18.49
CA ASN A 56 5.37 -7.08 -19.93
C ASN A 56 5.23 -5.70 -20.58
N LEU A 57 6.35 -5.06 -20.85
CA LEU A 57 6.36 -3.72 -21.44
C LEU A 57 5.71 -3.68 -22.82
N ALA A 58 5.83 -4.76 -23.63
CA ALA A 58 5.25 -4.80 -24.97
C ALA A 58 3.72 -4.80 -24.94
N GLU A 59 3.14 -5.56 -24.02
CA GLU A 59 1.69 -5.65 -23.80
C GLU A 59 1.17 -4.59 -22.82
N ASN A 60 2.06 -3.80 -22.21
CA ASN A 60 1.76 -2.78 -21.21
C ASN A 60 0.93 -3.30 -20.03
N ASN A 61 1.25 -4.48 -19.54
CA ASN A 61 0.60 -5.14 -18.41
C ASN A 61 1.61 -5.95 -17.57
N ALA A 62 1.14 -6.53 -16.48
CA ALA A 62 1.87 -7.50 -15.69
C ALA A 62 1.15 -8.85 -15.72
N ASN A 63 1.88 -9.94 -15.58
CA ASN A 63 1.32 -11.28 -15.41
C ASN A 63 1.86 -11.93 -14.14
N ASN A 64 0.95 -12.35 -13.27
CA ASN A 64 1.26 -13.03 -12.01
C ASN A 64 0.99 -14.52 -12.17
N ASP A 65 2.04 -15.32 -11.99
CA ASP A 65 1.95 -16.77 -11.95
C ASP A 65 2.17 -17.29 -10.54
N LEU A 66 1.64 -18.49 -10.29
CA LEU A 66 1.73 -19.16 -9.00
C LEU A 66 2.93 -20.11 -8.94
N TYR A 67 3.59 -20.09 -7.81
CA TYR A 67 4.76 -20.92 -7.50
C TYR A 67 4.57 -21.64 -6.18
N THR A 68 5.21 -22.79 -6.03
CA THR A 68 5.28 -23.52 -4.77
C THR A 68 6.74 -23.79 -4.37
N ILE A 69 6.99 -23.83 -3.07
CA ILE A 69 8.26 -24.23 -2.49
C ILE A 69 8.02 -24.93 -1.14
N THR A 70 8.90 -25.87 -0.79
CA THR A 70 8.85 -26.55 0.51
C THR A 70 9.83 -25.93 1.49
N ILE A 71 9.41 -25.61 2.70
CA ILE A 71 10.25 -25.08 3.77
C ILE A 71 11.38 -26.07 4.07
N GLY A 72 12.62 -25.56 4.06
CA GLY A 72 13.82 -26.37 4.26
C GLY A 72 14.31 -27.14 3.03
N SER A 73 13.67 -26.96 1.86
CA SER A 73 14.18 -27.49 0.59
C SER A 73 15.33 -26.62 0.07
N GLU A 74 16.32 -27.25 -0.53
CA GLU A 74 17.38 -26.56 -1.30
C GLU A 74 16.99 -26.36 -2.79
N SER A 75 15.82 -26.87 -3.20
CA SER A 75 15.33 -26.76 -4.58
C SER A 75 14.78 -25.35 -4.84
N ALA A 76 14.93 -24.89 -6.08
CA ALA A 76 14.26 -23.68 -6.55
C ALA A 76 12.73 -23.81 -6.49
N PRO A 77 11.99 -22.71 -6.38
CA PRO A 77 10.53 -22.70 -6.48
C PRO A 77 10.05 -23.35 -7.79
N THR A 78 8.95 -24.08 -7.70
CA THR A 78 8.29 -24.69 -8.86
C THR A 78 7.15 -23.80 -9.32
N ARG A 79 7.18 -23.32 -10.57
CA ARG A 79 6.07 -22.63 -11.22
C ARG A 79 4.97 -23.63 -11.53
N ILE A 80 3.74 -23.37 -11.05
CA ILE A 80 2.58 -24.27 -11.22
C ILE A 80 1.52 -23.71 -12.17
N THR A 81 1.62 -22.43 -12.54
CA THR A 81 0.78 -21.84 -13.60
C THR A 81 1.64 -21.17 -14.66
N ASP A 82 1.14 -21.14 -15.89
CA ASP A 82 1.76 -20.50 -17.05
C ASP A 82 0.63 -20.06 -18.01
N THR A 83 -0.13 -19.06 -17.61
CA THR A 83 -1.32 -18.63 -18.33
C THR A 83 -1.16 -17.18 -18.80
N PRO A 84 -1.90 -16.75 -19.83
CA PRO A 84 -1.76 -15.39 -20.35
C PRO A 84 -2.34 -14.29 -19.45
N LYS A 85 -3.00 -14.65 -18.35
CA LYS A 85 -3.61 -13.74 -17.39
C LYS A 85 -3.19 -14.11 -15.97
N SER A 86 -3.20 -13.13 -15.07
CA SER A 86 -2.79 -13.30 -13.69
C SER A 86 -3.71 -14.20 -12.87
N GLU A 87 -3.15 -15.11 -12.10
CA GLU A 87 -3.80 -15.76 -10.97
C GLU A 87 -3.57 -14.96 -9.70
N ASN A 88 -4.63 -14.54 -9.01
CA ASN A 88 -4.55 -13.70 -7.81
C ASN A 88 -5.31 -14.31 -6.63
N GLY A 89 -4.97 -13.90 -5.40
CA GLY A 89 -5.68 -14.31 -4.19
C GLY A 89 -5.71 -15.82 -3.97
N ALA A 90 -4.63 -16.52 -4.32
CA ALA A 90 -4.57 -17.97 -4.28
C ALA A 90 -4.48 -18.51 -2.86
N VAL A 91 -5.33 -19.49 -2.53
CA VAL A 91 -5.39 -20.16 -1.23
C VAL A 91 -5.50 -21.68 -1.38
N TRP A 92 -4.95 -22.40 -0.40
CA TRP A 92 -5.08 -23.84 -0.30
C TRP A 92 -6.46 -24.25 0.23
N PHE A 93 -6.98 -25.39 -0.25
CA PHE A 93 -8.14 -26.07 0.33
C PHE A 93 -8.05 -27.59 0.11
N ASP A 94 -9.06 -28.34 0.55
CA ASP A 94 -9.09 -29.80 0.46
C ASP A 94 -7.84 -30.46 1.06
N GLY A 95 -7.45 -29.98 2.26
CA GLY A 95 -6.27 -30.48 2.96
C GLY A 95 -4.95 -30.25 2.22
N GLY A 96 -4.87 -29.20 1.38
CA GLY A 96 -3.68 -28.86 0.60
C GLY A 96 -3.55 -29.60 -0.75
N ARG A 97 -4.59 -30.35 -1.15
CA ARG A 97 -4.61 -31.04 -2.44
C ARG A 97 -5.04 -30.15 -3.59
N ARG A 98 -5.72 -29.04 -3.29
CA ARG A 98 -6.28 -28.11 -4.28
C ARG A 98 -6.01 -26.67 -3.91
N ILE A 99 -6.08 -25.81 -4.92
CA ILE A 99 -5.87 -24.35 -4.83
C ILE A 99 -7.11 -23.67 -5.42
N ALA A 100 -7.63 -22.66 -4.71
CA ALA A 100 -8.62 -21.73 -5.20
C ALA A 100 -7.96 -20.37 -5.48
N PHE A 101 -8.37 -19.66 -6.54
CA PHE A 101 -7.76 -18.40 -6.96
C PHE A 101 -8.71 -17.57 -7.82
N LEU A 102 -8.43 -16.28 -7.96
CA LEU A 102 -9.14 -15.38 -8.87
C LEU A 102 -8.50 -15.43 -10.26
N TYR A 103 -9.33 -15.57 -11.28
CA TYR A 103 -8.92 -15.54 -12.70
C TYR A 103 -10.10 -15.06 -13.56
N PRO A 104 -9.88 -14.33 -14.66
CA PRO A 104 -10.96 -13.84 -15.50
C PRO A 104 -11.69 -14.97 -16.23
N ASP A 105 -12.99 -14.80 -16.38
CA ASP A 105 -13.83 -15.60 -17.27
C ASP A 105 -13.67 -15.19 -18.75
N ALA A 106 -14.52 -15.71 -19.63
CA ALA A 106 -14.48 -15.40 -21.05
C ALA A 106 -14.82 -13.94 -21.39
N ASP A 107 -15.59 -13.28 -20.52
CA ASP A 107 -16.00 -11.88 -20.68
C ASP A 107 -15.00 -10.91 -19.99
N GLY A 108 -14.00 -11.45 -19.31
CA GLY A 108 -12.96 -10.69 -18.61
C GLY A 108 -13.30 -10.36 -17.15
N ASN A 109 -14.41 -10.86 -16.63
CA ASN A 109 -14.80 -10.66 -15.22
C ASN A 109 -14.04 -11.64 -14.34
N ALA A 110 -13.45 -11.14 -13.25
CA ALA A 110 -12.78 -12.00 -12.29
C ALA A 110 -13.77 -12.93 -11.59
N GLN A 111 -13.47 -14.23 -11.58
CA GLN A 111 -14.23 -15.27 -10.92
C GLN A 111 -13.30 -16.13 -10.07
N MET A 112 -13.87 -16.86 -9.11
CA MET A 112 -13.09 -17.88 -8.42
C MET A 112 -12.94 -19.11 -9.33
N TRP A 113 -11.72 -19.60 -9.43
CA TRP A 113 -11.36 -20.86 -10.07
C TRP A 113 -10.72 -21.80 -9.07
N THR A 114 -10.75 -23.09 -9.37
CA THR A 114 -10.06 -24.11 -8.60
C THR A 114 -9.16 -24.94 -9.51
N MET A 115 -8.10 -25.51 -8.94
CA MET A 115 -7.20 -26.44 -9.63
C MET A 115 -6.59 -27.42 -8.62
N ASN A 116 -5.95 -28.47 -9.11
CA ASN A 116 -5.12 -29.33 -8.27
C ASN A 116 -3.84 -28.60 -7.82
N ALA A 117 -3.18 -29.09 -6.78
CA ALA A 117 -1.92 -28.52 -6.26
C ALA A 117 -0.78 -28.45 -7.30
N ASP A 118 -0.83 -29.25 -8.33
CA ASP A 118 0.14 -29.27 -9.44
C ASP A 118 -0.24 -28.34 -10.61
N GLY A 119 -1.31 -27.56 -10.49
CA GLY A 119 -1.82 -26.64 -11.53
C GLY A 119 -2.80 -27.29 -12.52
N SER A 120 -3.01 -28.61 -12.49
CA SER A 120 -3.92 -29.32 -13.39
C SER A 120 -5.39 -29.16 -12.99
N ASN A 121 -6.32 -29.58 -13.88
CA ASN A 121 -7.76 -29.61 -13.62
C ASN A 121 -8.37 -28.27 -13.19
N ARG A 122 -8.10 -27.21 -13.94
CA ARG A 122 -8.67 -25.88 -13.71
C ARG A 122 -10.17 -25.85 -14.01
N VAL A 123 -10.97 -25.41 -13.05
CA VAL A 123 -12.44 -25.30 -13.15
C VAL A 123 -12.89 -23.97 -12.61
N GLN A 124 -13.71 -23.24 -13.35
CA GLN A 124 -14.38 -22.04 -12.85
C GLN A 124 -15.43 -22.42 -11.80
N ALA A 125 -15.30 -21.87 -10.59
CA ALA A 125 -16.14 -22.21 -9.45
C ALA A 125 -17.30 -21.25 -9.22
N THR A 126 -17.16 -19.95 -9.61
CA THR A 126 -18.23 -18.96 -9.51
C THR A 126 -18.65 -18.45 -10.88
N GLU A 127 -19.91 -17.98 -10.98
CA GLU A 127 -20.49 -17.34 -12.16
C GLU A 127 -21.31 -16.12 -11.69
N HIS A 128 -20.65 -15.22 -10.92
CA HIS A 128 -21.28 -14.02 -10.42
C HIS A 128 -21.33 -12.94 -11.52
N ALA A 129 -22.50 -12.37 -11.72
CA ALA A 129 -22.67 -11.29 -12.72
C ALA A 129 -21.80 -10.07 -12.36
N GLY A 130 -21.04 -9.56 -13.34
CA GLY A 130 -20.09 -8.47 -13.12
C GLY A 130 -18.76 -8.88 -12.43
N GLY A 131 -18.61 -10.18 -12.07
CA GLY A 131 -17.42 -10.70 -11.41
C GLY A 131 -17.39 -10.51 -9.90
N ILE A 132 -16.29 -10.94 -9.30
CA ILE A 132 -16.02 -10.81 -7.87
C ILE A 132 -14.64 -10.17 -7.65
N SER A 133 -14.49 -9.38 -6.61
CA SER A 133 -13.18 -8.80 -6.23
C SER A 133 -12.41 -9.63 -5.21
N GLY A 134 -13.06 -10.61 -4.57
CA GLY A 134 -12.46 -11.48 -3.57
C GLY A 134 -13.37 -12.62 -3.16
N PHE A 135 -12.79 -13.60 -2.47
CA PHE A 135 -13.53 -14.72 -1.88
C PHE A 135 -12.85 -15.23 -0.61
N LEU A 136 -13.63 -15.86 0.27
CA LEU A 136 -13.12 -16.52 1.46
C LEU A 136 -13.92 -17.81 1.72
N LEU A 137 -13.23 -18.95 1.74
CA LEU A 137 -13.84 -20.25 2.08
C LEU A 137 -14.06 -20.35 3.60
N SER A 138 -15.16 -20.97 4.00
CA SER A 138 -15.38 -21.30 5.41
C SER A 138 -14.39 -22.36 5.90
N PRO A 139 -14.09 -22.44 7.22
CA PRO A 139 -13.17 -23.45 7.76
C PRO A 139 -13.56 -24.91 7.45
N ASP A 140 -14.84 -25.21 7.28
CA ASP A 140 -15.33 -26.54 6.89
C ASP A 140 -15.33 -26.76 5.37
N GLU A 141 -14.91 -25.73 4.59
CA GLU A 141 -14.84 -25.71 3.12
C GLU A 141 -16.18 -25.97 2.41
N LYS A 142 -17.33 -25.85 3.13
CA LYS A 142 -18.67 -26.10 2.56
C LYS A 142 -19.43 -24.82 2.21
N LYS A 143 -18.90 -23.68 2.62
CA LYS A 143 -19.47 -22.36 2.35
C LYS A 143 -18.41 -21.43 1.81
N ILE A 144 -18.87 -20.39 1.15
CA ILE A 144 -18.04 -19.34 0.59
C ILE A 144 -18.70 -17.99 0.81
N VAL A 145 -17.93 -16.97 1.11
CA VAL A 145 -18.30 -15.58 0.86
C VAL A 145 -17.55 -15.07 -0.35
N VAL A 146 -18.22 -14.39 -1.25
CA VAL A 146 -17.63 -13.65 -2.37
C VAL A 146 -17.98 -12.17 -2.24
N ILE A 147 -17.11 -11.32 -2.71
CA ILE A 147 -17.31 -9.87 -2.75
C ILE A 147 -17.75 -9.52 -4.17
N GLY A 148 -19.02 -9.16 -4.33
CA GLY A 148 -19.61 -8.73 -5.59
C GLY A 148 -20.11 -7.29 -5.49
N ASN A 149 -20.29 -6.60 -6.62
CA ASN A 149 -20.83 -5.27 -6.63
C ASN A 149 -22.35 -5.26 -6.77
N VAL A 150 -23.00 -4.32 -6.09
CA VAL A 150 -24.42 -4.02 -6.24
C VAL A 150 -24.60 -2.58 -6.70
N LYS A 151 -25.69 -2.29 -7.42
CA LYS A 151 -25.99 -0.96 -7.89
C LYS A 151 -26.26 -0.04 -6.70
N TYR A 152 -25.61 1.12 -6.67
CA TYR A 152 -25.76 2.14 -5.63
C TYR A 152 -26.39 3.43 -6.19
N ALA A 153 -25.70 4.11 -7.12
CA ALA A 153 -26.17 5.36 -7.65
C ALA A 153 -27.23 5.19 -8.73
N ARG A 154 -28.17 6.14 -8.78
CA ARG A 154 -29.13 6.22 -9.89
C ARG A 154 -28.48 6.82 -11.12
N SER A 155 -28.66 6.18 -12.27
CA SER A 155 -28.24 6.72 -13.56
C SER A 155 -29.28 7.74 -14.10
N ALA A 156 -28.86 8.52 -15.10
CA ALA A 156 -29.83 9.39 -15.81
C ALA A 156 -30.97 8.57 -16.43
N GLY A 157 -30.72 7.36 -16.92
CA GLY A 157 -31.75 6.48 -17.48
C GLY A 157 -32.75 5.95 -16.43
N ASP A 158 -32.32 5.80 -15.16
CA ASP A 158 -33.24 5.43 -14.07
C ASP A 158 -34.20 6.58 -13.74
N LEU A 159 -33.76 7.84 -13.89
CA LEU A 159 -34.58 9.05 -13.63
C LEU A 159 -35.43 9.42 -14.83
N TYR A 160 -34.89 9.23 -16.05
CA TYR A 160 -35.52 9.60 -17.32
C TYR A 160 -35.42 8.45 -18.31
N PRO A 161 -36.26 7.40 -18.19
CA PRO A 161 -36.20 6.22 -19.06
C PRO A 161 -36.42 6.50 -20.55
N ASP A 162 -36.98 7.65 -20.90
CA ASP A 162 -37.14 8.14 -22.26
C ASP A 162 -35.85 8.67 -22.89
N LEU A 163 -34.77 8.82 -22.10
CA LEU A 163 -33.46 9.31 -22.53
C LEU A 163 -32.34 8.23 -22.39
N PRO A 164 -32.43 7.06 -23.02
CA PRO A 164 -31.54 5.92 -22.76
C PRO A 164 -30.07 6.15 -23.22
N LYS A 165 -29.79 7.23 -23.93
CA LYS A 165 -28.46 7.63 -24.38
C LYS A 165 -27.87 8.79 -23.59
N ALA A 166 -28.57 9.28 -22.58
CA ALA A 166 -28.06 10.33 -21.72
C ALA A 166 -26.91 9.80 -20.85
N THR A 167 -25.81 10.53 -20.81
CA THR A 167 -24.58 10.14 -20.07
C THR A 167 -24.32 11.03 -18.85
N GLY A 168 -25.25 11.97 -18.57
CA GLY A 168 -25.13 12.86 -17.41
C GLY A 168 -25.18 12.08 -16.10
N ARG A 169 -24.30 12.42 -15.16
CA ARG A 169 -24.36 11.94 -13.78
C ARG A 169 -25.15 12.92 -12.94
N VAL A 170 -26.18 12.43 -12.25
CA VAL A 170 -26.98 13.24 -11.31
C VAL A 170 -26.52 12.86 -9.90
N VAL A 171 -25.91 13.81 -9.21
CA VAL A 171 -25.37 13.64 -7.86
C VAL A 171 -26.13 14.59 -6.94
N ASP A 172 -26.71 14.04 -5.89
CA ASP A 172 -27.50 14.78 -4.89
C ASP A 172 -26.99 14.57 -3.44
N ASP A 173 -25.94 13.76 -3.26
CA ASP A 173 -25.32 13.51 -1.95
C ASP A 173 -23.81 13.30 -2.07
N LEU A 174 -23.11 13.21 -0.90
CA LEU A 174 -21.68 13.05 -0.83
C LEU A 174 -21.26 11.59 -0.94
N MET A 175 -19.92 11.43 -1.13
CA MET A 175 -19.15 10.24 -1.46
C MET A 175 -19.58 9.65 -2.80
N TYR A 176 -19.58 10.51 -3.82
CA TYR A 176 -19.82 10.14 -5.22
C TYR A 176 -18.56 9.73 -5.99
N LYS A 177 -17.38 9.82 -5.36
CA LYS A 177 -16.07 9.40 -5.90
C LYS A 177 -15.28 8.63 -4.84
N HIS A 178 -14.53 7.63 -5.29
CA HIS A 178 -13.50 6.96 -4.52
C HIS A 178 -12.26 6.76 -5.39
N TRP A 179 -11.12 7.11 -4.89
CA TRP A 179 -9.80 6.87 -5.47
C TRP A 179 -9.69 7.31 -6.95
N ASP A 180 -10.19 6.52 -7.90
CA ASP A 180 -10.13 6.74 -9.35
C ASP A 180 -11.47 6.47 -10.07
N GLU A 181 -12.52 6.18 -9.32
CA GLU A 181 -13.82 5.85 -9.88
C GLU A 181 -14.95 6.73 -9.35
N TRP A 182 -16.00 6.87 -10.16
CA TRP A 182 -17.28 7.39 -9.71
C TRP A 182 -18.07 6.26 -9.07
N VAL A 183 -18.59 6.49 -7.87
CA VAL A 183 -19.36 5.49 -7.11
C VAL A 183 -20.71 5.27 -7.76
N THR A 184 -20.81 4.28 -8.63
CA THR A 184 -22.05 3.82 -9.27
C THR A 184 -22.53 2.51 -8.67
N GLU A 185 -21.61 1.72 -8.13
CA GLU A 185 -21.80 0.45 -7.46
C GLU A 185 -20.99 0.42 -6.17
N ILE A 186 -21.42 -0.41 -5.23
CA ILE A 186 -20.70 -0.67 -3.97
C ILE A 186 -20.51 -2.16 -3.76
N PRO A 187 -19.40 -2.59 -3.09
CA PRO A 187 -19.19 -4.00 -2.80
C PRO A 187 -20.09 -4.49 -1.68
N HIS A 188 -20.68 -5.67 -1.87
CA HIS A 188 -21.42 -6.43 -0.86
C HIS A 188 -20.86 -7.86 -0.73
N PRO A 189 -20.98 -8.48 0.45
CA PRO A 189 -20.67 -9.89 0.66
C PRO A 189 -21.86 -10.78 0.28
N PHE A 190 -21.59 -11.76 -0.58
CA PHE A 190 -22.56 -12.80 -0.97
C PHE A 190 -22.12 -14.13 -0.38
N ILE A 191 -22.99 -14.78 0.38
CA ILE A 191 -22.72 -16.11 0.95
C ILE A 191 -23.45 -17.18 0.16
N GLY A 192 -22.75 -18.30 -0.13
CA GLY A 192 -23.30 -19.47 -0.78
C GLY A 192 -22.70 -20.77 -0.27
N THR A 193 -23.16 -21.89 -0.83
CA THR A 193 -22.59 -23.22 -0.60
C THR A 193 -21.47 -23.51 -1.58
N PHE A 194 -20.47 -24.28 -1.15
CA PHE A 194 -19.36 -24.73 -1.98
C PHE A 194 -19.22 -26.25 -1.85
N ASP A 195 -19.21 -26.97 -2.97
CA ASP A 195 -19.11 -28.44 -3.02
C ASP A 195 -17.68 -28.94 -3.30
N GLY A 196 -16.70 -28.04 -3.26
CA GLY A 196 -15.31 -28.29 -3.64
C GLY A 196 -15.03 -28.00 -5.12
N THR A 197 -16.04 -27.74 -5.96
CA THR A 197 -15.90 -27.47 -7.38
C THR A 197 -16.71 -26.26 -7.82
N LYS A 198 -17.95 -26.15 -7.35
CA LYS A 198 -18.87 -25.06 -7.70
C LYS A 198 -19.42 -24.38 -6.44
N ALA A 199 -19.51 -23.05 -6.51
CA ALA A 199 -20.26 -22.25 -5.58
C ALA A 199 -21.69 -22.06 -6.11
N THR A 200 -22.68 -22.25 -5.25
CA THR A 200 -24.10 -22.14 -5.61
C THR A 200 -24.89 -21.40 -4.54
N GLY A 201 -26.04 -20.83 -4.92
CA GLY A 201 -26.95 -20.17 -3.98
C GLY A 201 -26.36 -18.92 -3.34
N LEU A 202 -25.49 -18.18 -4.05
CA LEU A 202 -24.94 -16.90 -3.58
C LEU A 202 -26.08 -15.92 -3.28
N SER A 203 -26.15 -15.45 -2.04
CA SER A 203 -27.15 -14.51 -1.54
C SER A 203 -26.45 -13.34 -0.86
N ASP A 204 -26.87 -12.14 -1.21
CA ASP A 204 -26.41 -10.90 -0.59
C ASP A 204 -26.90 -10.82 0.87
N ILE A 205 -25.97 -10.76 1.83
CA ILE A 205 -26.31 -10.67 3.25
C ILE A 205 -26.56 -9.23 3.73
N MET A 206 -26.33 -8.25 2.86
CA MET A 206 -26.59 -6.84 3.08
C MET A 206 -27.65 -6.30 2.12
N ALA A 207 -28.49 -7.17 1.55
CA ALA A 207 -29.53 -6.78 0.59
C ALA A 207 -30.31 -5.56 1.09
N ASP A 208 -30.54 -4.60 0.19
CA ASP A 208 -31.20 -3.33 0.45
C ASP A 208 -30.46 -2.35 1.39
N GLU A 209 -29.26 -2.67 1.86
CA GLU A 209 -28.42 -1.73 2.62
C GLU A 209 -27.57 -0.86 1.67
N PRO A 210 -27.54 0.48 1.85
CA PRO A 210 -26.73 1.36 1.03
C PRO A 210 -25.29 1.50 1.55
N PHE A 211 -24.73 0.46 2.13
CA PHE A 211 -23.42 0.47 2.79
C PHE A 211 -22.47 -0.52 2.14
N GLU A 212 -21.21 -0.16 2.04
CA GLU A 212 -20.18 -1.01 1.46
C GLU A 212 -19.56 -1.98 2.47
N ALA A 213 -19.28 -3.20 2.02
CA ALA A 213 -18.44 -4.17 2.70
C ALA A 213 -17.72 -5.07 1.67
N PRO A 214 -16.37 -4.99 1.56
CA PRO A 214 -15.45 -4.19 2.35
C PRO A 214 -15.52 -2.69 2.01
N MET A 215 -14.91 -1.86 2.86
CA MET A 215 -14.85 -0.42 2.63
C MET A 215 -13.87 -0.07 1.50
N LYS A 216 -14.32 0.77 0.59
CA LYS A 216 -13.46 1.37 -0.44
C LYS A 216 -12.51 2.44 0.18
N PRO A 217 -11.34 2.77 -0.46
CA PRO A 217 -10.88 2.17 -1.71
C PRO A 217 -10.03 0.90 -1.54
N PHE A 218 -9.57 0.55 -0.33
CA PHE A 218 -8.52 -0.45 -0.13
C PHE A 218 -8.95 -1.70 0.63
N GLY A 219 -10.19 -1.78 1.11
CA GLY A 219 -10.68 -2.97 1.79
C GLY A 219 -10.84 -4.18 0.86
N GLY A 220 -10.47 -5.36 1.36
CA GLY A 220 -10.51 -6.63 0.67
C GLY A 220 -10.99 -7.77 1.58
N VAL A 221 -10.53 -8.99 1.30
CA VAL A 221 -10.94 -10.20 2.04
C VAL A 221 -10.52 -10.21 3.50
N GLU A 222 -9.51 -9.42 3.89
CA GLU A 222 -9.10 -9.20 5.27
C GLU A 222 -10.18 -8.50 6.13
N SER A 223 -11.18 -7.91 5.48
CA SER A 223 -12.34 -7.33 6.15
C SER A 223 -13.36 -8.37 6.61
N PHE A 224 -13.14 -9.66 6.35
CA PHE A 224 -14.04 -10.76 6.66
C PHE A 224 -13.37 -11.83 7.49
N ALA A 225 -14.11 -12.43 8.42
CA ALA A 225 -13.65 -13.57 9.19
C ALA A 225 -14.79 -14.58 9.47
N TRP A 226 -14.60 -15.81 9.02
CA TRP A 226 -15.47 -16.92 9.42
C TRP A 226 -15.23 -17.33 10.87
N SER A 227 -16.31 -17.64 11.59
CA SER A 227 -16.18 -18.36 12.86
C SER A 227 -15.57 -19.75 12.61
N PRO A 228 -14.78 -20.31 13.56
CA PRO A 228 -14.15 -21.63 13.38
C PRO A 228 -15.12 -22.78 13.11
N ASN A 229 -16.39 -22.68 13.54
CA ASN A 229 -17.46 -23.65 13.27
C ASN A 229 -18.26 -23.32 12.00
N SER A 230 -17.87 -22.30 11.24
CA SER A 230 -18.47 -21.96 9.93
C SER A 230 -19.96 -21.56 9.96
N ASP A 231 -20.48 -21.11 11.10
CA ASP A 231 -21.89 -20.73 11.27
C ASP A 231 -22.12 -19.21 11.34
N MET A 232 -21.03 -18.42 11.48
CA MET A 232 -21.08 -16.97 11.52
C MET A 232 -19.99 -16.38 10.63
N LEU A 233 -20.29 -15.19 10.08
CA LEU A 233 -19.33 -14.35 9.35
C LEU A 233 -19.23 -13.00 10.04
N VAL A 234 -18.01 -12.57 10.40
CA VAL A 234 -17.74 -11.18 10.77
C VAL A 234 -17.33 -10.40 9.52
N TYR A 235 -17.86 -9.20 9.37
CA TYR A 235 -17.46 -8.29 8.30
C TYR A 235 -17.31 -6.85 8.80
N VAL A 236 -16.51 -6.07 8.09
CA VAL A 236 -16.26 -4.65 8.37
C VAL A 236 -17.13 -3.80 7.47
N SER A 237 -17.80 -2.80 8.04
CA SER A 237 -18.56 -1.81 7.26
C SER A 237 -18.62 -0.48 8.00
N ARG A 238 -18.68 0.61 7.25
CA ARG A 238 -19.02 1.95 7.74
C ARG A 238 -20.47 2.24 7.37
N LYS A 239 -21.41 1.92 8.26
CA LYS A 239 -22.85 2.09 8.01
C LYS A 239 -23.28 3.56 8.18
N LYS A 240 -22.75 4.41 7.33
CA LYS A 240 -23.04 5.85 7.23
C LYS A 240 -23.26 6.23 5.76
N THR A 241 -23.93 7.33 5.51
CA THR A 241 -24.17 7.90 4.17
C THR A 241 -23.96 9.41 4.16
N GLY A 242 -23.81 10.00 2.98
CA GLY A 242 -23.77 11.44 2.79
C GLY A 242 -22.69 12.14 3.62
N MET A 243 -23.06 13.22 4.28
CA MET A 243 -22.15 14.03 5.07
C MET A 243 -21.53 13.24 6.26
N GLU A 244 -22.29 12.33 6.87
CA GLU A 244 -21.74 11.51 7.98
C GLU A 244 -20.63 10.59 7.48
N TYR A 245 -20.82 9.97 6.32
CA TYR A 245 -19.78 9.16 5.69
C TYR A 245 -18.55 10.01 5.32
N ALA A 246 -18.77 11.18 4.73
CA ALA A 246 -17.72 12.05 4.24
C ALA A 246 -16.78 12.59 5.35
N LEU A 247 -17.26 12.69 6.58
CA LEU A 247 -16.49 13.26 7.70
C LEU A 247 -16.02 12.23 8.72
N SER A 248 -16.43 10.96 8.60
CA SER A 248 -16.16 9.91 9.58
C SER A 248 -15.23 8.84 9.04
N THR A 249 -14.32 8.38 9.89
CA THR A 249 -13.55 7.14 9.68
C THR A 249 -14.12 5.96 10.45
N ASN A 250 -15.18 6.16 11.23
CA ASN A 250 -15.74 5.12 12.09
C ASN A 250 -16.32 3.97 11.26
N SER A 251 -15.68 2.81 11.34
CA SER A 251 -16.19 1.53 10.87
C SER A 251 -16.36 0.56 12.03
N ASP A 252 -17.32 -0.34 11.91
CA ASP A 252 -17.62 -1.34 12.91
C ASP A 252 -17.44 -2.76 12.37
N LEU A 253 -17.26 -3.70 13.30
CA LEU A 253 -17.35 -5.14 13.05
C LEU A 253 -18.78 -5.60 13.25
N TYR A 254 -19.36 -6.17 12.19
CA TYR A 254 -20.69 -6.77 12.21
C TYR A 254 -20.56 -8.29 12.14
N ILE A 255 -21.30 -9.01 13.01
CA ILE A 255 -21.38 -10.47 12.96
C ILE A 255 -22.73 -10.90 12.41
N TYR A 256 -22.71 -11.65 11.33
CA TYR A 256 -23.88 -12.23 10.68
C TYR A 256 -24.02 -13.70 11.07
N ASN A 257 -25.17 -14.09 11.59
CA ASN A 257 -25.49 -15.49 11.91
C ASN A 257 -26.19 -16.13 10.72
N LEU A 258 -25.64 -17.22 10.19
CA LEU A 258 -26.15 -17.86 8.98
C LEU A 258 -27.48 -18.60 9.19
N GLU A 259 -27.77 -19.06 10.40
CA GLU A 259 -29.01 -19.79 10.71
C GLU A 259 -30.20 -18.83 10.89
N SER A 260 -29.99 -17.76 11.68
CA SER A 260 -31.09 -16.80 11.97
C SER A 260 -31.19 -15.69 10.93
N GLY A 261 -30.14 -15.40 10.15
CA GLY A 261 -30.06 -14.25 9.27
C GLY A 261 -29.89 -12.91 10.00
N GLU A 262 -29.61 -12.94 11.31
CA GLU A 262 -29.46 -11.73 12.12
C GLU A 262 -28.03 -11.17 12.06
N THR A 263 -27.93 -9.85 11.96
CA THR A 263 -26.67 -9.10 12.07
C THR A 263 -26.60 -8.32 13.37
N ARG A 264 -25.44 -8.33 14.03
CA ARG A 264 -25.19 -7.56 15.25
C ARG A 264 -23.88 -6.82 15.17
N ASN A 265 -23.85 -5.57 15.64
CA ASN A 265 -22.63 -4.77 15.78
C ASN A 265 -21.83 -5.27 17.00
N LEU A 266 -20.54 -5.59 16.81
CA LEU A 266 -19.63 -6.05 17.87
C LEU A 266 -18.84 -4.91 18.50
N THR A 267 -18.65 -3.80 17.80
CA THR A 267 -17.78 -2.70 18.22
C THR A 267 -18.55 -1.40 18.49
N GLU A 268 -19.86 -1.47 18.61
CA GLU A 268 -20.71 -0.33 18.95
C GLU A 268 -20.12 0.51 20.08
N GLY A 269 -19.99 1.83 19.85
CA GLY A 269 -19.40 2.79 20.77
C GLY A 269 -17.87 2.88 20.73
N MET A 270 -17.19 2.15 19.85
CA MET A 270 -15.80 2.38 19.49
C MET A 270 -15.76 3.33 18.28
N GLU A 271 -14.98 4.40 18.39
CA GLU A 271 -14.87 5.42 17.33
C GLU A 271 -13.58 5.19 16.52
N GLY A 272 -13.57 5.58 15.26
CA GLY A 272 -12.44 5.34 14.36
C GLY A 272 -12.56 4.03 13.58
N TYR A 273 -11.48 3.60 12.92
CA TYR A 273 -11.51 2.37 12.14
C TYR A 273 -11.41 1.14 13.05
N ASP A 274 -12.37 0.21 12.92
CA ASP A 274 -12.28 -1.17 13.39
C ASP A 274 -12.17 -2.08 12.15
N THR A 275 -11.04 -2.80 12.01
CA THR A 275 -10.69 -3.53 10.77
C THR A 275 -9.99 -4.86 11.05
N ALA A 276 -9.80 -5.67 10.01
CA ALA A 276 -9.03 -6.92 10.03
C ALA A 276 -9.44 -7.89 11.16
N PRO A 277 -10.72 -8.31 11.22
CA PRO A 277 -11.17 -9.28 12.23
C PRO A 277 -10.52 -10.65 12.02
N ALA A 278 -10.14 -11.33 13.10
CA ALA A 278 -9.64 -12.70 13.06
C ALA A 278 -9.99 -13.46 14.34
N PHE A 279 -10.70 -14.60 14.19
CA PHE A 279 -10.96 -15.48 15.33
C PHE A 279 -9.69 -16.23 15.77
N SER A 280 -9.55 -16.47 17.07
CA SER A 280 -8.58 -17.44 17.56
C SER A 280 -8.93 -18.84 17.04
N PRO A 281 -7.94 -19.75 16.86
CA PRO A 281 -8.18 -21.09 16.33
C PRO A 281 -9.23 -21.92 17.11
N ASP A 282 -9.34 -21.65 18.41
CA ASP A 282 -10.29 -22.29 19.31
C ASP A 282 -11.66 -21.57 19.43
N GLY A 283 -11.82 -20.41 18.74
CA GLY A 283 -13.03 -19.59 18.76
C GLY A 283 -13.31 -18.87 20.07
N ASN A 284 -12.39 -18.89 21.05
CA ASN A 284 -12.61 -18.23 22.32
C ASN A 284 -12.45 -16.70 22.24
N TYR A 285 -11.69 -16.22 21.26
CA TYR A 285 -11.42 -14.79 21.05
C TYR A 285 -11.66 -14.37 19.61
N LEU A 286 -12.09 -13.11 19.44
CA LEU A 286 -12.01 -12.38 18.18
C LEU A 286 -11.00 -11.24 18.37
N ALA A 287 -10.00 -11.17 17.52
CA ALA A 287 -9.02 -10.07 17.46
C ALA A 287 -9.32 -9.14 16.30
N TRP A 288 -8.98 -7.85 16.43
CA TRP A 288 -9.08 -6.87 15.33
C TRP A 288 -8.16 -5.67 15.58
N LEU A 289 -7.92 -4.89 14.53
CA LEU A 289 -7.24 -3.59 14.63
C LEU A 289 -8.26 -2.49 14.86
N SER A 290 -7.98 -1.58 15.81
CA SER A 290 -8.89 -0.52 16.22
C SER A 290 -8.17 0.81 16.38
N MET A 291 -8.63 1.83 15.68
CA MET A 291 -8.25 3.23 15.92
C MET A 291 -9.17 3.84 17.00
N GLU A 292 -8.75 4.94 17.62
CA GLU A 292 -9.47 5.52 18.73
C GLU A 292 -10.40 6.65 18.32
N ARG A 293 -9.97 7.44 17.33
CA ARG A 293 -10.60 8.74 17.03
C ARG A 293 -11.30 8.74 15.68
N ASP A 294 -12.57 9.12 15.68
CA ASP A 294 -13.33 9.34 14.45
C ASP A 294 -12.74 10.50 13.63
N GLY A 295 -12.66 10.35 12.32
CA GLY A 295 -12.12 11.32 11.38
C GLY A 295 -10.58 11.31 11.25
N TYR A 296 -9.86 10.62 12.12
CA TYR A 296 -8.41 10.55 12.07
C TYR A 296 -7.90 9.25 11.41
N GLU A 297 -7.71 9.30 10.12
CA GLU A 297 -7.31 8.14 9.31
C GLU A 297 -5.92 7.56 9.67
N SER A 298 -5.01 8.39 10.19
CA SER A 298 -3.66 7.98 10.55
C SER A 298 -3.48 7.77 12.05
N ASP A 299 -4.56 7.52 12.78
CA ASP A 299 -4.51 7.17 14.18
C ASP A 299 -3.77 5.84 14.39
N ARG A 300 -3.38 5.57 15.61
CA ARG A 300 -2.68 4.34 15.97
C ARG A 300 -3.62 3.13 15.86
N ASN A 301 -3.30 2.18 15.01
CA ASN A 301 -3.92 0.86 15.02
C ASN A 301 -3.53 0.11 16.29
N ARG A 302 -4.48 -0.06 17.19
CA ARG A 302 -4.39 -0.88 18.39
C ARG A 302 -4.91 -2.27 18.10
N LEU A 303 -4.32 -3.30 18.63
CA LEU A 303 -4.86 -4.66 18.56
C LEU A 303 -5.80 -4.89 19.73
N PHE A 304 -7.06 -5.18 19.46
CA PHE A 304 -8.08 -5.50 20.44
C PHE A 304 -8.45 -6.99 20.43
N LEU A 305 -8.89 -7.48 21.59
CA LEU A 305 -9.44 -8.82 21.76
C LEU A 305 -10.83 -8.72 22.39
N LEU A 306 -11.79 -9.43 21.80
CA LEU A 306 -13.08 -9.73 22.40
C LEU A 306 -13.05 -11.18 22.92
N ASP A 307 -13.26 -11.36 24.23
CA ASP A 307 -13.55 -12.68 24.76
C ASP A 307 -15.00 -13.06 24.39
N CYS A 308 -15.14 -14.08 23.54
CA CYS A 308 -16.42 -14.46 22.93
C CYS A 308 -17.44 -15.03 23.96
N LYS A 309 -16.97 -15.44 25.17
CA LYS A 309 -17.85 -15.96 26.23
C LYS A 309 -18.38 -14.86 27.13
N THR A 310 -17.52 -13.89 27.46
CA THR A 310 -17.86 -12.82 28.43
C THR A 310 -18.25 -11.52 27.76
N ALA A 311 -18.01 -11.37 26.46
CA ALA A 311 -18.13 -10.14 25.67
C ALA A 311 -17.25 -8.99 26.17
N ILE A 312 -16.20 -9.28 26.95
CA ILE A 312 -15.25 -8.27 27.44
C ILE A 312 -14.22 -7.98 26.34
N LYS A 313 -14.03 -6.71 26.06
CA LYS A 313 -13.02 -6.21 25.12
C LYS A 313 -11.80 -5.66 25.88
N HIS A 314 -10.60 -5.92 25.38
CA HIS A 314 -9.37 -5.33 25.94
C HIS A 314 -8.27 -5.19 24.86
N GLU A 315 -7.43 -4.18 25.05
CA GLU A 315 -6.27 -3.92 24.17
C GLU A 315 -5.10 -4.88 24.49
N LEU A 316 -4.40 -5.30 23.45
CA LEU A 316 -3.18 -6.11 23.50
C LEU A 316 -2.21 -5.60 22.39
N PRO A 317 -0.91 -5.41 22.64
CA PRO A 317 -0.21 -5.51 23.91
C PRO A 317 -0.45 -4.29 24.81
N THR A 318 -0.12 -4.41 26.09
CA THR A 318 -0.11 -3.28 27.03
C THR A 318 1.19 -2.49 26.90
N ASP A 319 1.14 -1.19 27.18
CA ASP A 319 2.30 -0.28 27.11
C ASP A 319 2.96 -0.22 25.73
N TRP A 320 2.14 -0.24 24.67
CA TRP A 320 2.59 -0.22 23.27
C TRP A 320 2.14 1.07 22.58
N ASP A 321 3.10 1.90 22.15
CA ASP A 321 2.83 3.21 21.52
C ASP A 321 3.25 3.24 20.05
N TYR A 322 2.96 2.16 19.30
CA TYR A 322 3.22 2.09 17.87
C TYR A 322 2.00 1.49 17.15
N THR A 323 1.74 1.94 15.94
CA THR A 323 0.69 1.36 15.10
C THR A 323 1.03 -0.10 14.74
N ILE A 324 0.03 -0.96 14.66
CA ILE A 324 0.16 -2.34 14.22
C ILE A 324 -0.39 -2.43 12.80
N ASN A 325 0.43 -2.89 11.84
CA ASN A 325 0.03 -2.95 10.44
C ASN A 325 -0.73 -4.24 10.11
N GLU A 326 -0.33 -5.35 10.72
CA GLU A 326 -0.84 -6.69 10.41
C GLU A 326 -0.63 -7.60 11.61
N PHE A 327 -1.51 -8.58 11.80
CA PHE A 327 -1.37 -9.59 12.84
C PHE A 327 -1.91 -10.95 12.39
N ALA A 328 -1.42 -12.01 13.05
CA ALA A 328 -1.92 -13.38 12.88
C ALA A 328 -1.88 -14.15 14.18
N TRP A 329 -2.86 -15.02 14.40
CA TRP A 329 -2.87 -15.92 15.55
C TRP A 329 -1.82 -17.01 15.43
N ALA A 330 -1.18 -17.34 16.55
CA ALA A 330 -0.46 -18.60 16.67
C ALA A 330 -1.44 -19.78 16.65
N PRO A 331 -1.11 -20.92 16.03
CA PRO A 331 -2.03 -22.07 15.90
C PRO A 331 -2.55 -22.65 17.23
N ASP A 332 -1.83 -22.43 18.34
CA ASP A 332 -2.25 -22.85 19.68
C ASP A 332 -3.17 -21.84 20.39
N GLY A 333 -3.49 -20.72 19.76
CA GLY A 333 -4.34 -19.66 20.30
C GLY A 333 -3.79 -18.92 21.52
N LYS A 334 -2.48 -19.06 21.85
CA LYS A 334 -1.89 -18.47 23.07
C LYS A 334 -1.09 -17.21 22.85
N SER A 335 -0.77 -16.91 21.63
CA SER A 335 -0.05 -15.70 21.24
C SER A 335 -0.53 -15.17 19.89
N ILE A 336 -0.22 -13.91 19.64
CA ILE A 336 -0.43 -13.22 18.38
C ILE A 336 0.92 -12.74 17.88
N ILE A 337 1.20 -12.99 16.61
CA ILE A 337 2.34 -12.47 15.87
C ILE A 337 1.86 -11.23 15.13
N PHE A 338 2.65 -10.15 15.13
CA PHE A 338 2.27 -8.93 14.44
C PHE A 338 3.47 -8.17 13.85
N ILE A 339 3.21 -7.31 12.89
CA ILE A 339 4.17 -6.41 12.26
C ILE A 339 3.81 -4.97 12.64
N ALA A 340 4.83 -4.21 13.06
CA ALA A 340 4.66 -2.81 13.42
C ALA A 340 5.89 -1.98 13.05
N PRO A 341 5.73 -0.77 12.48
CA PRO A 341 6.84 0.13 12.22
C PRO A 341 7.43 0.63 13.53
N LYS A 342 8.76 0.51 13.65
CA LYS A 342 9.49 0.97 14.83
C LYS A 342 10.93 1.34 14.50
N GLY A 343 11.28 2.63 14.69
CA GLY A 343 12.65 3.09 14.53
C GLY A 343 13.19 3.03 13.09
N GLY A 344 12.30 3.19 12.08
CA GLY A 344 12.64 3.20 10.66
C GLY A 344 12.73 1.83 10.00
N VAL A 345 12.19 0.80 10.62
CA VAL A 345 12.01 -0.56 10.10
C VAL A 345 10.64 -1.09 10.53
N ALA A 346 10.16 -2.16 9.90
CA ALA A 346 8.91 -2.82 10.27
C ALA A 346 9.17 -4.29 10.68
N PRO A 347 9.66 -4.56 11.91
CA PRO A 347 9.98 -5.90 12.39
C PRO A 347 8.75 -6.72 12.77
N VAL A 348 8.96 -8.03 12.90
CA VAL A 348 7.99 -9.00 13.41
C VAL A 348 8.09 -9.11 14.92
N PHE A 349 6.96 -9.07 15.59
CA PHE A 349 6.80 -9.22 17.04
C PHE A 349 5.89 -10.40 17.39
N GLU A 350 6.03 -10.90 18.62
CA GLU A 350 5.09 -11.82 19.23
C GLU A 350 4.61 -11.26 20.57
N VAL A 351 3.32 -11.40 20.86
CA VAL A 351 2.72 -11.08 22.15
C VAL A 351 1.90 -12.26 22.67
N SER A 352 2.21 -12.73 23.86
CA SER A 352 1.47 -13.80 24.53
C SER A 352 0.26 -13.22 25.26
N LEU A 353 -0.89 -13.90 25.20
CA LEU A 353 -2.11 -13.52 25.94
C LEU A 353 -1.87 -13.44 27.46
N LYS A 354 -0.97 -14.25 27.98
CA LYS A 354 -0.65 -14.29 29.41
C LYS A 354 0.25 -13.13 29.84
N ASN A 355 1.33 -12.87 29.09
CA ASN A 355 2.34 -11.90 29.49
C ASN A 355 2.03 -10.48 29.01
N ARG A 356 1.30 -10.36 27.89
CA ARG A 356 0.87 -9.10 27.26
C ARG A 356 2.01 -8.12 26.88
N LYS A 357 3.28 -8.54 26.98
CA LYS A 357 4.43 -7.73 26.55
C LYS A 357 4.95 -8.25 25.23
N PRO A 358 5.13 -7.37 24.24
CA PRO A 358 5.63 -7.77 22.94
C PRO A 358 7.13 -8.08 22.99
N VAL A 359 7.54 -9.08 22.21
CA VAL A 359 8.93 -9.47 22.02
C VAL A 359 9.23 -9.41 20.53
N ALA A 360 10.30 -8.70 20.15
CA ALA A 360 10.76 -8.68 18.76
C ALA A 360 11.34 -10.04 18.37
N LEU A 361 10.85 -10.58 17.27
CA LEU A 361 11.35 -11.82 16.67
C LEU A 361 12.45 -11.57 15.65
N THR A 362 12.51 -10.36 15.08
CA THR A 362 13.52 -9.93 14.11
C THR A 362 14.22 -8.65 14.58
N ASP A 363 15.49 -8.49 14.21
CA ASP A 363 16.28 -7.28 14.50
C ASP A 363 17.22 -6.91 13.34
N VAL A 364 16.75 -7.12 12.11
CA VAL A 364 17.47 -6.77 10.88
C VAL A 364 17.00 -5.42 10.34
N GLN A 365 17.84 -4.77 9.54
CA GLN A 365 17.49 -3.53 8.85
C GLN A 365 16.67 -3.87 7.58
N ALA A 366 15.43 -4.24 7.78
CA ALA A 366 14.48 -4.62 6.75
C ALA A 366 13.05 -4.41 7.24
N ASP A 367 12.11 -4.39 6.30
CA ASP A 367 10.68 -4.41 6.57
C ASP A 367 10.12 -5.81 6.27
N PHE A 368 9.15 -6.19 7.07
CA PHE A 368 8.39 -7.43 6.89
C PHE A 368 6.94 -7.11 6.52
N ALA A 369 6.34 -8.01 5.76
CA ALA A 369 4.94 -7.94 5.35
C ALA A 369 4.39 -9.35 5.14
N SER A 370 3.10 -9.53 5.29
CA SER A 370 2.39 -10.82 5.18
C SER A 370 2.82 -11.84 6.22
N LEU A 371 1.88 -12.27 7.02
CA LEU A 371 2.11 -13.22 8.10
C LEU A 371 1.33 -14.50 7.87
N GLN A 372 2.04 -15.63 7.77
CA GLN A 372 1.48 -16.97 7.82
C GLN A 372 2.13 -17.73 8.95
N VAL A 373 1.35 -18.14 9.96
CA VAL A 373 1.89 -18.73 11.18
C VAL A 373 1.54 -20.21 11.26
N THR A 374 2.55 -21.05 11.29
CA THR A 374 2.44 -22.49 11.51
C THR A 374 2.90 -22.87 12.92
N THR A 375 2.83 -24.14 13.28
CA THR A 375 3.35 -24.61 14.57
C THR A 375 4.87 -24.33 14.73
N ASP A 376 5.63 -24.52 13.66
CA ASP A 376 7.09 -24.49 13.71
C ASP A 376 7.68 -23.22 13.12
N HIS A 377 6.99 -22.53 12.21
CA HIS A 377 7.51 -21.40 11.45
C HIS A 377 6.51 -20.25 11.35
N ILE A 378 7.05 -19.05 11.20
CA ILE A 378 6.36 -17.91 10.61
C ILE A 378 6.90 -17.77 9.19
N VAL A 379 6.03 -17.76 8.19
CA VAL A 379 6.37 -17.44 6.79
C VAL A 379 5.93 -16.00 6.55
N THR A 380 6.83 -15.20 6.01
CA THR A 380 6.61 -13.76 5.80
C THR A 380 7.38 -13.29 4.58
N MET A 381 7.06 -12.13 4.05
CA MET A 381 7.90 -11.45 3.06
C MET A 381 8.85 -10.48 3.74
N MET A 382 10.04 -10.32 3.19
CA MET A 382 11.03 -9.33 3.64
C MET A 382 11.53 -8.53 2.44
N HIS A 383 11.65 -7.23 2.64
CA HIS A 383 12.29 -6.32 1.68
C HIS A 383 13.15 -5.27 2.39
N SER A 384 13.96 -4.57 1.61
CA SER A 384 14.72 -3.42 2.09
C SER A 384 14.80 -2.35 1.00
N MET A 385 15.36 -1.20 1.30
CA MET A 385 15.63 -0.15 0.29
C MET A 385 16.51 -0.65 -0.88
N LEU A 386 17.16 -1.81 -0.73
CA LEU A 386 18.09 -2.37 -1.72
C LEU A 386 17.61 -3.68 -2.36
N ARG A 387 16.54 -4.28 -1.86
CA ARG A 387 16.00 -5.55 -2.38
C ARG A 387 14.47 -5.58 -2.32
N PRO A 388 13.81 -6.05 -3.38
CA PRO A 388 12.36 -6.29 -3.35
C PRO A 388 12.00 -7.46 -2.43
N ASN A 389 10.70 -7.76 -2.33
CA ASN A 389 10.18 -8.86 -1.53
C ASN A 389 10.79 -10.19 -1.92
N GLU A 390 11.19 -10.95 -0.89
CA GLU A 390 11.47 -12.38 -0.95
C GLU A 390 10.72 -13.07 0.19
N VAL A 391 10.33 -14.34 -0.01
CA VAL A 391 9.69 -15.12 1.05
C VAL A 391 10.72 -15.60 2.04
N MET A 392 10.46 -15.38 3.32
CA MET A 392 11.34 -15.73 4.43
C MET A 392 10.62 -16.68 5.40
N THR A 393 11.40 -17.41 6.18
CA THR A 393 10.91 -18.18 7.33
C THR A 393 11.59 -17.74 8.62
N ILE A 394 10.83 -17.73 9.71
CA ILE A 394 11.31 -17.48 11.07
C ILE A 394 10.90 -18.69 11.90
N ALA A 395 11.85 -19.43 12.49
CA ALA A 395 11.55 -20.55 13.37
C ALA A 395 10.93 -20.05 14.68
N ARG A 396 9.77 -20.62 15.09
CA ARG A 396 9.02 -20.18 16.28
C ARG A 396 9.60 -20.65 17.61
N HIS A 397 10.21 -21.84 17.64
CA HIS A 397 10.74 -22.48 18.85
C HIS A 397 12.19 -22.92 18.64
N PRO A 398 13.12 -22.01 18.37
CA PRO A 398 14.50 -22.37 18.12
C PRO A 398 15.12 -22.98 19.39
N LYS A 399 15.75 -24.13 19.25
CA LYS A 399 16.61 -24.68 20.31
C LYS A 399 17.85 -23.80 20.45
N GLY A 400 17.82 -22.83 21.38
CA GLY A 400 18.91 -21.88 21.58
C GLY A 400 18.56 -20.47 21.05
N ARG A 401 19.48 -19.54 21.14
CA ARG A 401 19.30 -18.10 20.91
C ARG A 401 18.65 -17.74 19.57
N ARG A 402 17.66 -16.80 19.60
CA ARG A 402 16.98 -16.04 18.51
C ARG A 402 16.51 -16.88 17.32
N SER A 403 15.27 -16.67 16.95
CA SER A 403 14.67 -17.20 15.72
C SER A 403 15.59 -16.98 14.52
N ALA A 404 16.09 -18.06 13.92
CA ALA A 404 16.90 -17.94 12.73
C ALA A 404 16.01 -17.55 11.57
N LEU A 405 16.13 -16.29 11.12
CA LEU A 405 15.55 -15.81 9.87
C LEU A 405 16.29 -16.52 8.72
N GLN A 406 15.55 -17.18 7.84
CA GLN A 406 16.09 -17.90 6.68
C GLN A 406 15.37 -17.48 5.42
N PRO A 407 16.07 -17.19 4.31
CA PRO A 407 15.44 -17.02 3.02
C PRO A 407 14.83 -18.34 2.55
N LEU A 408 13.61 -18.27 2.03
CA LEU A 408 12.95 -19.38 1.36
C LEU A 408 13.02 -19.23 -0.15
N THR A 409 13.01 -17.98 -0.65
CA THR A 409 13.17 -17.65 -2.06
C THR A 409 14.33 -16.70 -2.30
N ASP A 410 14.83 -16.67 -3.53
CA ASP A 410 15.79 -15.70 -4.05
C ASP A 410 15.49 -15.45 -5.53
N ILE A 411 14.25 -14.99 -5.80
CA ILE A 411 13.69 -14.82 -7.17
C ILE A 411 14.54 -13.85 -7.99
N ASN A 412 15.04 -12.81 -7.33
CA ASN A 412 15.78 -11.72 -7.97
C ASN A 412 17.31 -11.82 -7.77
N GLY A 413 17.79 -12.90 -7.15
CA GLY A 413 19.18 -13.05 -6.75
C GLY A 413 20.17 -13.03 -7.91
N GLU A 414 19.87 -13.75 -8.99
CA GLU A 414 20.73 -13.82 -10.18
C GLU A 414 20.89 -12.43 -10.83
N LEU A 415 19.79 -11.70 -11.03
CA LEU A 415 19.81 -10.36 -11.60
C LEU A 415 20.60 -9.39 -10.73
N LEU A 416 20.34 -9.39 -9.42
CA LEU A 416 20.95 -8.45 -8.48
C LEU A 416 22.42 -8.78 -8.19
N ALA A 417 22.86 -10.04 -8.31
CA ALA A 417 24.25 -10.43 -8.10
C ALA A 417 25.22 -9.77 -9.09
N GLY A 418 24.74 -9.42 -10.31
CA GLY A 418 25.53 -8.73 -11.32
C GLY A 418 25.55 -7.20 -11.20
N ILE A 419 24.89 -6.64 -10.19
CA ILE A 419 24.68 -5.19 -10.07
C ILE A 419 25.43 -4.62 -8.85
N ASP A 420 26.17 -3.53 -9.05
CA ASP A 420 26.74 -2.75 -7.96
C ASP A 420 25.60 -1.97 -7.25
N MET A 421 25.17 -2.45 -6.09
CA MET A 421 24.09 -1.81 -5.33
C MET A 421 24.58 -0.62 -4.50
N PRO A 422 23.72 0.40 -4.27
CA PRO A 422 23.95 1.49 -3.34
C PRO A 422 24.20 1.02 -1.89
N THR A 423 24.58 1.95 -1.02
CA THR A 423 24.68 1.70 0.42
C THR A 423 23.74 2.62 1.21
N VAL A 424 23.20 2.13 2.32
CA VAL A 424 22.24 2.85 3.16
C VAL A 424 22.86 3.13 4.53
N GLU A 425 22.82 4.39 4.96
CA GLU A 425 23.27 4.86 6.27
C GLU A 425 22.05 5.30 7.11
N LYS A 426 22.04 4.92 8.38
CA LYS A 426 21.12 5.44 9.39
C LYS A 426 21.75 6.64 10.08
N ARG A 427 21.20 7.85 9.85
CA ARG A 427 21.71 9.11 10.39
C ARG A 427 20.69 9.74 11.33
N MET A 428 21.14 10.21 12.50
CA MET A 428 20.33 11.00 13.42
C MET A 428 20.60 12.47 13.20
N VAL A 429 19.58 13.23 12.82
CA VAL A 429 19.65 14.64 12.51
C VAL A 429 18.96 15.45 13.61
N PRO A 430 19.61 16.44 14.22
CA PRO A 430 18.97 17.33 15.18
C PRO A 430 17.94 18.22 14.49
N THR A 431 16.74 18.29 15.04
CA THR A 431 15.67 19.16 14.55
C THR A 431 15.77 20.55 15.17
N THR A 432 15.08 21.53 14.58
CA THR A 432 15.13 22.94 15.04
C THR A 432 14.58 23.15 16.44
N ASP A 433 13.76 22.23 16.95
CA ASP A 433 13.21 22.21 18.31
C ASP A 433 13.95 21.27 19.28
N GLY A 434 15.14 20.79 18.87
CA GLY A 434 16.07 20.03 19.73
C GLY A 434 15.78 18.52 19.85
N LYS A 435 14.87 17.96 19.06
CA LYS A 435 14.65 16.53 18.97
C LYS A 435 15.65 15.87 18.00
N GLN A 436 15.68 14.54 17.96
CA GLN A 436 16.51 13.74 17.04
C GLN A 436 15.64 13.04 16.01
N MET A 437 15.89 13.30 14.75
CA MET A 437 15.14 12.74 13.63
C MET A 437 15.98 11.70 12.89
N LEU A 438 15.46 10.48 12.77
CA LEU A 438 16.07 9.47 11.92
C LEU A 438 15.94 9.88 10.46
N THR A 439 17.07 9.88 9.76
CA THR A 439 17.17 10.17 8.32
C THR A 439 17.94 9.02 7.66
N TRP A 440 17.33 8.38 6.68
CA TRP A 440 18.06 7.45 5.82
C TRP A 440 18.83 8.23 4.77
N VAL A 441 20.10 7.86 4.58
CA VAL A 441 20.94 8.41 3.52
C VAL A 441 21.38 7.28 2.61
N VAL A 442 21.04 7.38 1.33
CA VAL A 442 21.41 6.34 0.34
C VAL A 442 22.49 6.89 -0.57
N TYR A 443 23.64 6.24 -0.56
CA TYR A 443 24.82 6.64 -1.31
C TYR A 443 24.94 5.88 -2.63
N PRO A 444 25.43 6.51 -3.69
CA PRO A 444 25.72 5.86 -4.97
C PRO A 444 26.59 4.61 -4.82
N PRO A 445 26.49 3.64 -5.75
CA PRO A 445 27.44 2.54 -5.82
C PRO A 445 28.89 3.06 -5.90
N LYS A 446 29.82 2.38 -5.24
CA LYS A 446 31.24 2.78 -5.21
C LYS A 446 31.44 4.22 -4.73
N PHE A 447 30.65 4.65 -3.76
CA PHE A 447 30.70 5.98 -3.18
C PHE A 447 32.10 6.36 -2.73
N ASP A 448 32.56 7.54 -3.16
CA ASP A 448 33.89 8.08 -2.85
C ASP A 448 33.74 9.43 -2.12
N ARG A 449 34.08 9.47 -0.83
CA ARG A 449 33.98 10.66 0.01
C ARG A 449 34.82 11.86 -0.47
N THR A 450 35.77 11.64 -1.38
CA THR A 450 36.63 12.71 -1.94
C THR A 450 35.97 13.43 -3.11
N LYS A 451 34.88 12.88 -3.66
CA LYS A 451 34.12 13.46 -4.77
C LYS A 451 32.91 14.25 -4.26
N LYS A 452 32.39 15.13 -5.09
CA LYS A 452 31.15 15.87 -4.83
C LYS A 452 30.00 15.28 -5.63
N TYR A 453 28.88 15.07 -4.95
CA TYR A 453 27.67 14.49 -5.52
C TYR A 453 26.49 15.46 -5.42
N PRO A 454 25.58 15.45 -6.41
CA PRO A 454 24.27 16.05 -6.26
C PRO A 454 23.44 15.25 -5.25
N ALA A 455 22.45 15.88 -4.63
CA ALA A 455 21.57 15.20 -3.67
C ALA A 455 20.09 15.44 -3.97
N LEU A 456 19.24 14.53 -3.53
CA LEU A 456 17.79 14.61 -3.61
C LEU A 456 17.19 14.47 -2.22
N LEU A 457 16.46 15.50 -1.77
CA LEU A 457 15.56 15.36 -0.64
C LEU A 457 14.30 14.63 -1.10
N TYR A 458 13.98 13.53 -0.43
CA TYR A 458 12.70 12.84 -0.60
C TYR A 458 11.70 13.34 0.43
N CYS A 459 10.61 13.91 -0.05
CA CYS A 459 9.46 14.31 0.76
C CYS A 459 8.43 13.20 0.76
N GLN A 460 8.23 12.55 1.91
CA GLN A 460 7.30 11.43 2.07
C GLN A 460 5.85 11.89 1.96
N GLY A 461 5.06 11.12 1.21
CA GLY A 461 3.61 11.25 1.13
C GLY A 461 2.87 10.69 2.36
N GLY A 462 1.59 10.59 2.27
CA GLY A 462 0.70 10.14 3.34
C GLY A 462 -0.24 11.25 3.80
N PRO A 463 0.08 12.08 4.80
CA PRO A 463 1.39 12.44 5.34
C PRO A 463 2.02 11.48 6.35
N GLN A 464 1.24 10.58 6.95
CA GLN A 464 1.68 9.72 8.04
C GLN A 464 1.98 8.30 7.54
N GLN A 465 2.99 8.15 6.69
CA GLN A 465 3.55 6.86 6.28
C GLN A 465 5.06 6.82 6.56
N PRO A 466 5.61 5.78 7.19
CA PRO A 466 7.02 5.76 7.60
C PRO A 466 7.95 5.76 6.39
N VAL A 467 9.09 6.44 6.51
CA VAL A 467 10.26 6.18 5.68
C VAL A 467 11.05 5.06 6.36
N SER A 468 10.60 3.84 6.14
CA SER A 468 11.23 2.62 6.65
C SER A 468 12.21 2.04 5.65
N GLN A 469 12.43 0.75 5.65
CA GLN A 469 13.22 0.05 4.64
C GLN A 469 12.38 -0.34 3.40
N PHE A 470 11.28 0.36 3.12
CA PHE A 470 10.37 0.02 2.05
C PHE A 470 11.05 -0.06 0.67
N TRP A 471 10.66 -1.04 -0.12
CA TRP A 471 10.94 -1.13 -1.55
C TRP A 471 9.77 -0.53 -2.33
N SER A 472 10.08 0.32 -3.30
CA SER A 472 9.08 0.88 -4.20
C SER A 472 9.54 0.81 -5.65
N TYR A 473 8.68 0.38 -6.55
CA TYR A 473 8.94 0.44 -7.98
C TYR A 473 8.74 1.84 -8.55
N ARG A 474 8.01 2.71 -7.85
CA ARG A 474 7.77 4.12 -8.25
C ARG A 474 8.80 5.08 -7.65
N TRP A 475 9.07 4.96 -6.35
CA TRP A 475 9.97 5.81 -5.58
C TRP A 475 11.16 5.00 -5.07
N ASN A 476 11.98 4.53 -6.02
CA ASN A 476 13.09 3.62 -5.71
C ASN A 476 14.36 4.39 -5.36
N PHE A 477 14.75 4.36 -4.08
CA PHE A 477 15.96 5.07 -3.62
C PHE A 477 17.24 4.43 -4.16
N ALA A 478 17.26 3.11 -4.36
CA ALA A 478 18.41 2.45 -4.96
C ALA A 478 18.62 2.91 -6.41
N LEU A 479 17.54 3.05 -7.19
CA LEU A 479 17.60 3.58 -8.55
C LEU A 479 18.09 5.03 -8.58
N MET A 480 17.56 5.89 -7.68
CA MET A 480 18.00 7.28 -7.57
C MET A 480 19.50 7.38 -7.24
N ALA A 481 19.97 6.56 -6.30
CA ALA A 481 21.37 6.55 -5.90
C ALA A 481 22.27 5.93 -6.99
N ALA A 482 21.84 4.87 -7.67
CA ALA A 482 22.56 4.28 -8.80
C ALA A 482 22.75 5.28 -9.96
N ASN A 483 21.82 6.23 -10.11
CA ASN A 483 21.96 7.36 -11.05
C ASN A 483 22.86 8.49 -10.52
N GLY A 484 23.60 8.29 -9.44
CA GLY A 484 24.64 9.20 -8.94
C GLY A 484 24.15 10.27 -7.99
N TYR A 485 22.94 10.18 -7.45
CA TYR A 485 22.40 11.08 -6.43
C TYR A 485 22.62 10.52 -5.02
N ILE A 486 22.90 11.39 -4.05
CA ILE A 486 22.75 11.02 -2.63
C ILE A 486 21.31 11.30 -2.25
N VAL A 487 20.57 10.28 -1.81
CA VAL A 487 19.17 10.41 -1.39
C VAL A 487 19.11 10.72 0.10
N ILE A 488 18.36 11.76 0.46
CA ILE A 488 18.11 12.19 1.84
C ILE A 488 16.64 11.91 2.13
N ALA A 489 16.34 10.93 2.97
CA ALA A 489 15.00 10.47 3.25
C ALA A 489 14.67 10.53 4.76
N PRO A 490 14.26 11.71 5.27
CA PRO A 490 14.04 11.94 6.69
C PRO A 490 12.70 11.42 7.17
N ASN A 491 12.68 10.84 8.37
CA ASN A 491 11.48 10.54 9.14
C ASN A 491 11.05 11.77 9.95
N ARG A 492 10.61 12.80 9.23
CA ARG A 492 10.13 14.06 9.80
C ARG A 492 8.89 13.84 10.70
N ARG A 493 8.51 14.83 11.51
CA ARG A 493 7.26 14.81 12.26
C ARG A 493 6.06 14.42 11.40
N GLY A 494 5.14 13.64 12.00
CA GLY A 494 3.99 13.07 11.33
C GLY A 494 4.20 11.66 10.79
N LEU A 495 5.41 11.07 10.87
CA LEU A 495 5.64 9.71 10.40
C LEU A 495 5.54 8.69 11.54
N PRO A 496 4.84 7.55 11.37
CA PRO A 496 4.71 6.52 12.40
C PRO A 496 6.03 5.78 12.64
N GLY A 497 6.07 5.04 13.76
CA GLY A 497 7.26 4.27 14.18
C GLY A 497 8.17 4.99 15.16
N PHE A 498 7.77 6.19 15.63
CA PHE A 498 8.49 7.01 16.62
C PHE A 498 7.61 7.44 17.79
N GLY A 499 6.50 6.75 18.02
CA GLY A 499 5.47 7.04 19.01
C GLY A 499 4.33 7.90 18.46
N SER A 500 3.18 7.84 19.15
CA SER A 500 1.96 8.56 18.73
C SER A 500 2.17 10.08 18.75
N GLU A 501 2.88 10.63 19.76
CA GLU A 501 3.20 12.06 19.79
C GLU A 501 3.92 12.55 18.53
N TRP A 502 4.90 11.79 18.04
CA TRP A 502 5.62 12.15 16.81
C TRP A 502 4.71 12.11 15.58
N ASN A 503 3.84 11.09 15.50
CA ASN A 503 2.90 10.92 14.39
C ASN A 503 1.85 12.03 14.34
N GLU A 504 1.30 12.43 15.48
CA GLU A 504 0.21 13.41 15.57
C GLU A 504 0.64 14.86 15.32
N GLN A 505 1.93 15.19 15.46
CA GLN A 505 2.41 16.56 15.36
C GLN A 505 2.25 17.24 14.00
N ILE A 506 1.80 16.52 12.98
CA ILE A 506 1.46 17.09 11.69
C ILE A 506 -0.01 17.50 11.60
N SER A 507 -0.90 16.79 12.29
CA SER A 507 -2.33 17.09 12.27
C SER A 507 -2.59 18.48 12.86
N LYS A 508 -3.37 19.30 12.14
CA LYS A 508 -3.68 20.70 12.48
C LYS A 508 -2.47 21.66 12.45
N ASP A 509 -1.32 21.17 11.95
CA ASP A 509 -0.10 21.93 11.69
C ASP A 509 0.55 21.48 10.38
N TYR A 510 -0.27 21.35 9.35
CA TYR A 510 0.03 20.67 8.09
C TYR A 510 1.32 21.14 7.40
N PRO A 511 1.61 22.44 7.25
CA PRO A 511 2.92 22.95 6.81
C PRO A 511 3.75 23.51 7.98
N GLY A 512 3.86 22.78 9.08
CA GLY A 512 4.49 23.27 10.32
C GLY A 512 5.92 22.79 10.54
N GLN A 513 6.18 22.25 11.74
CA GLN A 513 7.52 21.77 12.14
C GLN A 513 8.09 20.70 11.17
N ASN A 514 7.25 19.89 10.57
CA ASN A 514 7.64 18.90 9.57
C ASN A 514 8.36 19.50 8.34
N MET A 515 8.05 20.74 7.94
CA MET A 515 8.77 21.45 6.88
C MET A 515 10.15 21.89 7.36
N ALA A 516 10.26 22.36 8.60
CA ALA A 516 11.54 22.67 9.23
C ALA A 516 12.42 21.41 9.38
N ASP A 517 11.82 20.25 9.64
CA ASP A 517 12.52 18.96 9.73
C ASP A 517 13.16 18.58 8.36
N TYR A 518 12.43 18.74 7.24
CA TYR A 518 13.00 18.54 5.90
C TYR A 518 14.22 19.44 5.65
N LEU A 519 14.11 20.73 5.98
CA LEU A 519 15.20 21.68 5.80
C LEU A 519 16.38 21.37 6.73
N ALA A 520 16.13 20.92 7.97
CA ALA A 520 17.18 20.50 8.90
C ALA A 520 17.96 19.29 8.37
N ALA A 521 17.29 18.31 7.75
CA ALA A 521 17.97 17.18 7.11
C ALA A 521 18.88 17.63 5.97
N VAL A 522 18.41 18.54 5.12
CA VAL A 522 19.23 19.11 4.02
C VAL A 522 20.41 19.87 4.58
N ASP A 523 20.20 20.74 5.58
CA ASP A 523 21.27 21.58 6.16
C ASP A 523 22.32 20.76 6.90
N ASP A 524 21.93 19.63 7.50
CA ASP A 524 22.85 18.69 8.12
C ASP A 524 23.76 18.03 7.07
N LEU A 525 23.18 17.48 5.99
CA LEU A 525 23.93 16.84 4.92
C LEU A 525 24.81 17.85 4.13
N LYS A 526 24.40 19.09 3.98
CA LYS A 526 25.21 20.15 3.34
C LYS A 526 26.55 20.42 4.02
N ARG A 527 26.73 20.03 5.27
CA ARG A 527 28.00 20.14 6.00
C ARG A 527 29.03 19.12 5.55
N GLU A 528 28.58 18.05 4.90
CA GLU A 528 29.45 16.99 4.42
C GLU A 528 30.24 17.45 3.17
N PRO A 529 31.56 17.20 3.11
CA PRO A 529 32.40 17.71 2.01
C PRO A 529 32.06 17.09 0.66
N TYR A 530 31.42 15.93 0.66
CA TYR A 530 30.99 15.21 -0.54
C TYR A 530 29.63 15.65 -1.08
N ILE A 531 28.88 16.51 -0.40
CA ILE A 531 27.66 17.11 -0.93
C ILE A 531 27.99 18.38 -1.74
N ASP A 532 27.51 18.45 -2.97
CA ASP A 532 27.51 19.69 -3.71
C ASP A 532 26.29 20.53 -3.33
N SER A 533 26.50 21.51 -2.46
CA SER A 533 25.42 22.34 -1.90
C SER A 533 24.67 23.18 -2.94
N LYS A 534 25.19 23.28 -4.18
CA LYS A 534 24.53 23.96 -5.29
C LYS A 534 23.71 23.05 -6.18
N ARG A 535 23.80 21.73 -5.98
CA ARG A 535 23.17 20.70 -6.78
C ARG A 535 22.29 19.80 -5.92
N ILE A 536 21.36 20.43 -5.18
CA ILE A 536 20.39 19.72 -4.36
C ILE A 536 18.99 19.92 -4.97
N GLY A 537 18.26 18.84 -5.16
CA GLY A 537 16.85 18.85 -5.58
C GLY A 537 15.94 18.37 -4.47
N ALA A 538 14.64 18.59 -4.63
CA ALA A 538 13.61 17.99 -3.77
C ALA A 538 12.52 17.37 -4.63
N THR A 539 12.00 16.22 -4.16
CA THR A 539 10.96 15.47 -4.85
C THR A 539 10.01 14.79 -3.86
N GLY A 540 8.79 14.56 -4.28
CA GLY A 540 7.79 13.83 -3.48
C GLY A 540 6.44 13.74 -4.17
N ALA A 541 5.60 12.84 -3.65
CA ALA A 541 4.25 12.61 -4.15
C ALA A 541 3.19 12.90 -3.08
N SER A 542 1.98 13.25 -3.52
CA SER A 542 0.85 13.43 -2.62
C SER A 542 1.13 14.55 -1.59
N TYR A 543 1.07 14.25 -0.30
CA TYR A 543 1.59 15.17 0.71
C TYR A 543 3.06 15.56 0.46
N GLY A 544 3.88 14.65 -0.08
CA GLY A 544 5.24 14.97 -0.50
C GLY A 544 5.29 15.98 -1.65
N GLY A 545 4.36 15.90 -2.60
CA GLY A 545 4.16 16.89 -3.66
C GLY A 545 3.70 18.24 -3.11
N PHE A 546 2.79 18.26 -2.13
CA PHE A 546 2.44 19.44 -1.36
C PHE A 546 3.68 20.06 -0.69
N SER A 547 4.49 19.22 -0.05
CA SER A 547 5.73 19.66 0.60
C SER A 547 6.67 20.35 -0.39
N VAL A 548 6.82 19.79 -1.61
CA VAL A 548 7.63 20.39 -2.67
C VAL A 548 7.08 21.74 -3.11
N TYR A 549 5.75 21.86 -3.29
CA TYR A 549 5.13 23.15 -3.64
C TYR A 549 5.27 24.20 -2.52
N TYR A 550 5.12 23.79 -1.26
CA TYR A 550 5.33 24.68 -0.12
C TYR A 550 6.79 25.13 -0.05
N LEU A 551 7.73 24.19 -0.16
CA LEU A 551 9.16 24.46 -0.15
C LEU A 551 9.59 25.33 -1.34
N ALA A 552 8.94 25.25 -2.50
CA ALA A 552 9.25 26.10 -3.65
C ALA A 552 9.23 27.61 -3.33
N GLY A 553 8.37 28.01 -2.37
CA GLY A 553 8.29 29.38 -1.87
C GLY A 553 9.01 29.63 -0.54
N ASN A 554 9.56 28.58 0.12
CA ASN A 554 10.04 28.65 1.51
C ASN A 554 11.34 27.89 1.77
N HIS A 555 12.17 27.61 0.73
CA HIS A 555 13.42 26.85 0.90
C HIS A 555 14.69 27.70 1.03
N ASP A 556 14.58 29.02 0.92
CA ASP A 556 15.70 29.98 1.08
C ASP A 556 16.96 29.62 0.26
N GLY A 557 16.78 29.32 -1.01
CA GLY A 557 17.85 28.98 -1.94
C GLY A 557 18.54 27.63 -1.75
N ARG A 558 17.91 26.68 -1.01
CA ARG A 558 18.50 25.34 -0.78
C ARG A 558 18.44 24.44 -1.99
N PHE A 559 17.41 24.58 -2.84
CA PHE A 559 17.18 23.67 -3.97
C PHE A 559 17.42 24.35 -5.32
N ALA A 560 18.04 23.60 -6.22
CA ALA A 560 18.29 24.01 -7.61
C ALA A 560 17.26 23.45 -8.60
N ALA A 561 16.53 22.40 -8.23
CA ALA A 561 15.45 21.80 -9.01
C ALA A 561 14.43 21.13 -8.10
N LEU A 562 13.16 21.10 -8.53
CA LEU A 562 12.04 20.52 -7.82
C LEU A 562 11.25 19.57 -8.73
N LEU A 563 10.65 18.52 -8.16
CA LEU A 563 9.69 17.65 -8.82
C LEU A 563 8.56 17.30 -7.86
N ALA A 564 7.33 17.66 -8.23
CA ALA A 564 6.12 17.34 -7.47
C ALA A 564 5.21 16.41 -8.27
N HIS A 565 4.87 15.26 -7.69
CA HIS A 565 3.87 14.33 -8.23
C HIS A 565 2.59 14.42 -7.42
N ALA A 566 1.44 14.59 -8.10
CA ALA A 566 0.09 14.56 -7.50
C ALA A 566 0.01 15.36 -6.18
N GLY A 567 0.58 16.60 -6.16
CA GLY A 567 0.71 17.42 -4.97
C GLY A 567 -0.45 18.41 -4.80
N ILE A 568 -0.76 18.75 -3.55
CA ILE A 568 -1.74 19.80 -3.19
C ILE A 568 -1.10 21.17 -3.40
N PHE A 569 -1.62 21.96 -4.32
CA PHE A 569 -1.16 23.33 -4.58
C PHE A 569 -2.05 24.37 -3.89
N ASN A 570 -3.38 24.19 -3.97
CA ASN A 570 -4.36 25.03 -3.31
C ASN A 570 -5.15 24.20 -2.30
N MET A 571 -4.95 24.45 -1.02
CA MET A 571 -5.57 23.67 0.06
C MET A 571 -7.08 23.92 0.18
N GLU A 572 -7.58 25.13 -0.17
CA GLU A 572 -9.02 25.41 -0.15
C GLU A 572 -9.75 24.58 -1.22
N ALA A 573 -9.17 24.49 -2.42
CA ALA A 573 -9.69 23.62 -3.48
C ALA A 573 -9.59 22.14 -3.07
N GLN A 574 -8.45 21.70 -2.56
CA GLN A 574 -8.25 20.31 -2.10
C GLN A 574 -9.30 19.88 -1.07
N TYR A 575 -9.63 20.75 -0.10
CA TYR A 575 -10.62 20.46 0.94
C TYR A 575 -11.99 20.08 0.36
N LEU A 576 -12.37 20.65 -0.80
CA LEU A 576 -13.64 20.40 -1.47
C LEU A 576 -13.58 19.40 -2.62
N GLU A 577 -12.38 19.17 -3.19
CA GLU A 577 -12.22 18.34 -4.39
C GLU A 577 -11.90 16.89 -4.07
N THR A 578 -11.26 16.63 -2.90
CA THR A 578 -10.78 15.28 -2.52
C THR A 578 -11.94 14.31 -2.29
N GLU A 579 -11.71 13.06 -2.64
CA GLU A 579 -12.60 11.96 -2.26
C GLU A 579 -12.46 11.59 -0.76
N GLU A 580 -11.38 12.00 -0.08
CA GLU A 580 -11.13 11.78 1.35
C GLU A 580 -11.41 13.01 2.19
N MET A 581 -12.67 13.40 2.31
CA MET A 581 -13.04 14.63 3.04
C MET A 581 -12.74 14.54 4.54
N TRP A 582 -12.88 13.35 5.17
CA TRP A 582 -12.54 13.13 6.59
C TRP A 582 -11.06 13.46 6.87
N PHE A 583 -10.15 13.01 6.00
CA PHE A 583 -8.71 13.26 6.10
C PHE A 583 -8.42 14.77 6.03
N ALA A 584 -8.93 15.46 5.00
CA ALA A 584 -8.74 16.90 4.85
C ALA A 584 -9.32 17.67 6.05
N ASN A 585 -10.49 17.29 6.52
CA ASN A 585 -11.13 17.92 7.68
C ASN A 585 -10.29 17.77 8.96
N TRP A 586 -9.77 16.57 9.23
CA TRP A 586 -8.94 16.31 10.41
C TRP A 586 -7.58 17.02 10.35
N ASP A 587 -6.80 16.76 9.30
CA ASP A 587 -5.41 17.22 9.23
C ASP A 587 -5.27 18.71 8.96
N MET A 588 -6.20 19.32 8.22
CA MET A 588 -6.24 20.77 8.02
C MET A 588 -6.84 21.52 9.21
N GLY A 589 -7.41 20.80 10.18
CA GLY A 589 -7.93 21.33 11.45
C GLY A 589 -9.34 21.87 11.37
N GLY A 590 -10.11 21.55 10.31
CA GLY A 590 -11.46 21.99 10.04
C GLY A 590 -11.60 22.70 8.71
N ALA A 591 -12.79 23.23 8.44
CA ALA A 591 -13.10 23.86 7.17
C ALA A 591 -12.54 25.30 7.06
N TYR A 592 -12.11 25.71 5.87
CA TYR A 592 -11.54 27.06 5.64
C TYR A 592 -12.55 28.21 5.87
N TRP A 593 -13.84 27.92 5.87
CA TRP A 593 -14.89 28.91 6.20
C TRP A 593 -15.16 29.07 7.71
N GLU A 594 -14.60 28.23 8.56
CA GLU A 594 -14.66 28.36 10.02
C GLU A 594 -13.76 29.49 10.50
N LYS A 595 -14.22 30.72 10.44
CA LYS A 595 -13.38 31.91 10.67
C LYS A 595 -12.83 32.02 12.09
N ASP A 596 -13.53 31.46 13.06
CA ASP A 596 -13.12 31.44 14.48
C ASP A 596 -12.22 30.25 14.83
N ASN A 597 -11.99 29.32 13.89
CA ASN A 597 -11.12 28.16 14.05
C ASN A 597 -9.67 28.53 13.72
N ALA A 598 -8.88 28.89 14.73
CA ALA A 598 -7.50 29.34 14.56
C ALA A 598 -6.59 28.31 13.88
N ALA A 599 -6.81 27.00 14.09
CA ALA A 599 -6.03 25.93 13.47
C ALA A 599 -6.29 25.88 11.96
N ALA A 600 -7.56 25.83 11.55
CA ALA A 600 -7.95 25.86 10.14
C ALA A 600 -7.43 27.13 9.45
N GLN A 601 -7.68 28.30 10.02
CA GLN A 601 -7.23 29.58 9.43
C GLN A 601 -5.71 29.63 9.25
N ARG A 602 -4.93 29.16 10.20
CA ARG A 602 -3.46 29.05 10.09
C ARG A 602 -3.07 28.10 8.97
N THR A 603 -3.68 26.94 8.88
CA THR A 603 -3.40 25.94 7.85
C THR A 603 -3.65 26.52 6.44
N PHE A 604 -4.81 27.07 6.18
CA PHE A 604 -5.17 27.62 4.86
C PHE A 604 -4.37 28.89 4.51
N ALA A 605 -3.94 29.70 5.50
CA ALA A 605 -3.05 30.82 5.27
C ALA A 605 -1.67 30.37 4.74
N ASN A 606 -1.26 29.14 5.01
CA ASN A 606 0.00 28.55 4.56
C ASN A 606 -0.14 27.67 3.31
N SER A 607 -1.24 27.79 2.56
CA SER A 607 -1.41 27.07 1.30
C SER A 607 -0.36 27.46 0.26
N PRO A 608 0.29 26.50 -0.42
CA PRO A 608 1.42 26.75 -1.34
C PRO A 608 1.17 27.82 -2.41
N HIS A 609 -0.04 27.87 -2.96
CA HIS A 609 -0.41 28.85 -4.00
C HIS A 609 -0.27 30.32 -3.54
N ARG A 610 -0.29 30.57 -2.23
CA ARG A 610 -0.13 31.91 -1.64
C ARG A 610 1.31 32.41 -1.66
N PHE A 611 2.29 31.55 -1.94
CA PHE A 611 3.72 31.84 -1.97
C PHE A 611 4.30 31.80 -3.38
N ILE A 612 3.47 31.78 -4.41
CA ILE A 612 3.93 31.71 -5.80
C ILE A 612 4.79 32.91 -6.21
N ASP A 613 4.62 34.05 -5.58
CA ASP A 613 5.43 35.25 -5.75
C ASP A 613 6.89 35.04 -5.33
N ARG A 614 7.19 34.05 -4.48
CA ARG A 614 8.53 33.68 -4.02
C ARG A 614 9.18 32.57 -4.84
N TRP A 615 8.42 31.90 -5.71
CA TRP A 615 8.96 30.81 -6.50
C TRP A 615 9.98 31.32 -7.52
N THR A 616 11.16 30.67 -7.54
CA THR A 616 12.26 30.97 -8.48
C THR A 616 12.90 29.70 -9.03
N THR A 617 12.72 28.58 -8.39
CA THR A 617 13.39 27.31 -8.70
C THR A 617 12.63 26.56 -9.81
N PRO A 618 13.35 26.00 -10.81
CA PRO A 618 12.77 25.13 -11.82
C PRO A 618 11.97 23.98 -11.20
N ILE A 619 10.78 23.70 -11.75
CA ILE A 619 9.89 22.67 -11.23
C ILE A 619 9.30 21.79 -12.32
N MET A 620 9.34 20.46 -12.12
CA MET A 620 8.59 19.49 -12.90
C MET A 620 7.36 19.04 -12.11
N ILE A 621 6.23 18.88 -12.79
CA ILE A 621 4.95 18.50 -12.21
C ILE A 621 4.44 17.28 -12.95
N SER A 622 4.00 16.26 -12.22
CA SER A 622 3.35 15.09 -12.82
C SER A 622 2.06 14.72 -12.11
N HIS A 623 1.04 14.22 -12.87
CA HIS A 623 -0.28 13.91 -12.33
C HIS A 623 -1.01 12.87 -13.20
N GLY A 624 -1.86 12.04 -12.58
CA GLY A 624 -2.84 11.21 -13.28
C GLY A 624 -4.19 11.93 -13.41
N GLU A 625 -4.91 11.76 -14.53
CA GLU A 625 -6.22 12.41 -14.71
C GLU A 625 -7.33 11.77 -13.88
N TYR A 626 -7.21 10.47 -13.53
CA TYR A 626 -8.15 9.76 -12.67
C TYR A 626 -7.84 9.87 -11.18
N ASP A 627 -6.95 10.78 -10.80
CA ASP A 627 -6.66 11.08 -9.40
C ASP A 627 -7.81 11.89 -8.78
N TYR A 628 -8.65 11.22 -7.98
CA TYR A 628 -9.73 11.88 -7.23
C TYR A 628 -9.34 12.15 -5.77
N ARG A 629 -8.19 11.67 -5.33
CA ARG A 629 -7.59 12.01 -4.04
C ARG A 629 -7.02 13.42 -4.02
N ILE A 630 -6.20 13.73 -5.03
CA ILE A 630 -5.68 15.08 -5.31
C ILE A 630 -5.89 15.31 -6.81
N LEU A 631 -6.87 16.11 -7.17
CA LEU A 631 -7.28 16.26 -8.57
C LEU A 631 -6.14 16.83 -9.44
N ALA A 632 -6.07 16.41 -10.69
CA ALA A 632 -5.11 16.91 -11.67
C ALA A 632 -5.13 18.43 -11.86
N SER A 633 -6.27 19.09 -11.53
CA SER A 633 -6.42 20.55 -11.47
C SER A 633 -5.35 21.23 -10.60
N GLN A 634 -4.93 20.59 -9.50
CA GLN A 634 -3.91 21.08 -8.59
C GLN A 634 -2.54 21.18 -9.30
N GLY A 635 -2.14 20.14 -10.03
CA GLY A 635 -0.90 20.13 -10.82
C GLY A 635 -0.97 21.13 -11.97
N MET A 636 -2.08 21.20 -12.70
CA MET A 636 -2.29 22.17 -13.79
C MET A 636 -2.22 23.62 -13.30
N ALA A 637 -2.82 23.92 -12.14
CA ALA A 637 -2.76 25.24 -11.53
C ALA A 637 -1.33 25.63 -11.14
N ALA A 638 -0.58 24.72 -10.51
CA ALA A 638 0.81 24.94 -10.15
C ALA A 638 1.69 25.17 -11.39
N PHE A 639 1.53 24.39 -12.45
CA PHE A 639 2.23 24.56 -13.72
C PHE A 639 1.95 25.92 -14.36
N ASN A 640 0.66 26.29 -14.48
CA ASN A 640 0.26 27.56 -15.06
C ASN A 640 0.83 28.75 -14.27
N ALA A 641 0.78 28.67 -12.93
CA ALA A 641 1.35 29.71 -12.07
C ALA A 641 2.86 29.87 -12.27
N ALA A 642 3.60 28.75 -12.32
CA ALA A 642 5.04 28.76 -12.59
C ALA A 642 5.35 29.39 -13.97
N LYS A 643 4.62 28.98 -15.02
CA LYS A 643 4.81 29.52 -16.38
C LYS A 643 4.51 31.00 -16.48
N LEU A 644 3.41 31.48 -15.87
CA LEU A 644 3.05 32.90 -15.85
C LEU A 644 4.08 33.74 -15.09
N ARG A 645 4.79 33.16 -14.13
CA ARG A 645 5.89 33.80 -13.39
C ARG A 645 7.23 33.74 -14.14
N GLY A 646 7.29 33.10 -15.32
CA GLY A 646 8.51 32.91 -16.08
C GLY A 646 9.49 31.88 -15.50
N ILE A 647 9.01 31.03 -14.58
CA ILE A 647 9.79 29.95 -13.96
C ILE A 647 9.91 28.79 -14.96
N PRO A 648 11.12 28.23 -15.17
CA PRO A 648 11.24 27.01 -15.96
C PRO A 648 10.40 25.87 -15.36
N ALA A 649 9.40 25.42 -16.10
CA ALA A 649 8.52 24.35 -15.66
C ALA A 649 8.19 23.40 -16.80
N GLU A 650 8.12 22.11 -16.46
CA GLU A 650 7.59 21.03 -17.31
C GLU A 650 6.43 20.35 -16.58
N MET A 651 5.45 19.84 -17.33
CA MET A 651 4.33 19.09 -16.78
C MET A 651 4.11 17.83 -17.61
N VAL A 652 3.87 16.71 -16.95
CA VAL A 652 3.39 15.48 -17.57
C VAL A 652 2.07 15.06 -16.92
N ILE A 653 1.07 14.86 -17.74
CA ILE A 653 -0.23 14.33 -17.35
C ILE A 653 -0.40 12.95 -17.95
N PHE A 654 -0.79 11.98 -17.13
CA PHE A 654 -1.12 10.62 -17.55
C PHE A 654 -2.65 10.48 -17.63
N PRO A 655 -3.22 10.44 -18.85
CA PRO A 655 -4.69 10.51 -19.02
C PRO A 655 -5.42 9.24 -18.56
N ASP A 656 -4.68 8.19 -18.26
CA ASP A 656 -5.19 6.86 -17.92
C ASP A 656 -4.58 6.28 -16.63
N GLU A 657 -4.02 7.14 -15.78
CA GLU A 657 -3.51 6.80 -14.45
C GLU A 657 -4.28 7.56 -13.36
N ASN A 658 -4.26 7.00 -12.15
CA ASN A 658 -4.84 7.57 -10.95
C ASN A 658 -3.79 8.33 -10.10
N HIS A 659 -3.91 8.29 -8.78
CA HIS A 659 -2.93 8.85 -7.84
C HIS A 659 -1.55 8.16 -7.94
N TRP A 660 -1.52 6.97 -8.51
CA TRP A 660 -0.32 6.17 -8.76
C TRP A 660 -0.11 5.96 -10.26
N ILE A 661 1.15 5.90 -10.69
CA ILE A 661 1.50 5.48 -12.05
C ILE A 661 1.78 3.99 -12.00
N LEU A 662 0.91 3.19 -12.61
CA LEU A 662 0.89 1.74 -12.44
C LEU A 662 1.14 0.98 -13.75
N LYS A 663 0.78 1.56 -14.91
CA LYS A 663 0.99 0.89 -16.19
C LYS A 663 2.48 0.86 -16.53
N PRO A 664 3.03 -0.28 -16.96
CA PRO A 664 4.48 -0.45 -17.15
C PRO A 664 5.15 0.59 -18.04
N GLN A 665 4.56 0.91 -19.20
CA GLN A 665 5.15 1.92 -20.09
C GLN A 665 5.07 3.33 -19.49
N ASN A 666 4.02 3.65 -18.76
CA ASN A 666 3.90 4.93 -18.06
C ASN A 666 4.91 5.03 -16.91
N ALA A 667 5.15 3.93 -16.18
CA ALA A 667 6.16 3.87 -15.12
C ALA A 667 7.57 4.11 -15.68
N VAL A 668 7.93 3.44 -16.78
CA VAL A 668 9.21 3.68 -17.48
C VAL A 668 9.31 5.12 -17.98
N LEU A 669 8.25 5.66 -18.59
CA LEU A 669 8.22 7.05 -19.05
C LEU A 669 8.46 8.01 -17.91
N TRP A 670 7.77 7.81 -16.78
CA TRP A 670 7.89 8.65 -15.58
C TRP A 670 9.32 8.62 -15.02
N GLN A 671 9.95 7.44 -14.89
CA GLN A 671 11.33 7.30 -14.44
C GLN A 671 12.32 8.02 -15.37
N ARG A 672 12.17 7.87 -16.67
CA ARG A 672 13.01 8.56 -17.66
C ARG A 672 12.85 10.07 -17.60
N LEU A 673 11.63 10.58 -17.41
CA LEU A 673 11.37 12.01 -17.26
C LEU A 673 11.94 12.54 -15.94
N PHE A 674 11.82 11.77 -14.86
CA PHE A 674 12.39 12.10 -13.55
C PHE A 674 13.90 12.32 -13.64
N PHE A 675 14.66 11.38 -14.20
CA PHE A 675 16.12 11.53 -14.32
C PHE A 675 16.50 12.58 -15.34
N ARG A 676 15.83 12.65 -16.49
CA ARG A 676 16.07 13.73 -17.46
C ARG A 676 15.93 15.12 -16.82
N TRP A 677 14.92 15.31 -15.97
CA TRP A 677 14.68 16.57 -15.28
C TRP A 677 15.80 16.92 -14.31
N PHE A 678 16.12 16.01 -13.40
CA PHE A 678 17.15 16.27 -12.40
C PHE A 678 18.55 16.33 -13.01
N ASP A 679 18.87 15.53 -14.00
CA ASP A 679 20.16 15.58 -14.70
C ASP A 679 20.38 16.93 -15.38
N LYS A 680 19.36 17.51 -15.98
CA LYS A 680 19.42 18.83 -16.61
C LYS A 680 19.80 19.95 -15.63
N TRP A 681 19.38 19.87 -14.40
CA TRP A 681 19.55 20.96 -13.43
C TRP A 681 20.61 20.67 -12.36
N LEU A 682 20.92 19.42 -12.10
CA LEU A 682 21.81 19.00 -11.01
C LEU A 682 23.10 18.34 -11.48
N LYS A 683 23.24 17.96 -12.75
CA LYS A 683 24.47 17.45 -13.36
C LYS A 683 24.98 18.39 -14.42
#